data_fe164fb6fe158af5d60d10f15aa7dd0e
#
_entry.id   fe164fb6fe158af5d60d10f15aa7dd0e
#
_cell.length_a   1.000
_cell.length_b   1.000
_cell.length_c   1.000
_cell.angle_alpha   90.00
_cell.angle_beta   90.00
_cell.angle_gamma   90.00
#
_symmetry.space_group_name_H-M   'P 1'
#
loop_
_entity.id
_entity.type
_entity.pdbx_description
1 polymer ?
#
loop_
_entity_poly.entity_id
_entity_poly.type
_entity_poly.pdbx_seq_one_letter_code
_entity_poly.pdbx_strand_id
1 'polypeptide(L)'
;MEENLYDEFGNYVGPEVEDDEEEEDEDFLGGLDDDRDERARGDDEAMDVDGEKGADRSIVLHEDKKYYPDAEEVFGDAEALVQMEDTQPLTEPIIAPVRSKNFDLLEKKMPDTTFDFNFLAGMMDKPALIRNICFLGAMHHGKTLFMDQLVMNTHERDWKINKEVRYTDSRQDEQDRGLTIKATPMSLVVQDTKEKSYLFNVMDTPGHTNFQDEVIAGMAVSDGVVLIVDVVVGLTVHIERMLKHALQEKLTVVLVINGLDRLIVELKLPPTDAYHKLRYCIEEVNELLEKLYDTTGAEVESRTYFSPLKGNVLFSSALFRMMFSLESYSCIYADTHPSAKFDTKQLAKCLWGDVYFNADTNKFQKSPPDADQPRSFVQFVLEPIYKVFAHCLGEEKEDLAETLKEIGIYLHKKDYDLDARSLLKIVFSHFFGYGGGLPAFIDMIVEHIPSPKENAAAKTERVYSGDQEGSVATDMKALDRTGYLMVQTVKNYHRPDCNAFDVFGRVMSGTLFRGDRVKILGEAYSLDDDEDMTVREIQNLWIYEGRYRVEVSHVPAGNWVLIGGIENSIKKTATITTASNEEEVEIFRPLRFPGSSVIKVAIEPLQPAELPKMVDGLRKIDKAYPMVKTRVEESGEHVISGTGEIYLDCILHDLRKLYGDLEIKVADPVVEFCETVVETSSLKCFAETPNKKNKLFMVAEPLEKGVGEDIEKGKVRIDWDARRVSDFFTKNYDWDLLAARSIWAFGPDNNGPNVLVDDSLPSEVDKAMLKQSKESLVQGFQWATKEGPLCDEKIRSVKFKIMNAELSDDPVMRGGGQIIPTARRVAYSAFLLATPRLMEPVMFSEIECPADCVAAIYNVLSRRRGHVVRDLPKPGSPMYVVHAYLPAMESFGFETDLRTHTSGQAMCQTMFDHWQLVPGDPLDRSILLRPLEPAPAPHLAREFMLKMRRRKGLSEDVSVHKFFDDPMLLELSRQDAELSGYF
;
A
#
# COMPACT_ATOMS: atom_id res chain seq x y z
N MET A 1 40.88 -45.04 -14.44
CA MET A 1 39.87 -44.53 -15.39
C MET A 1 39.56 -43.16 -14.88
N GLU A 2 40.18 -42.15 -15.44
CA GLU A 2 39.83 -40.74 -15.11
C GLU A 2 38.52 -40.45 -15.82
N GLU A 3 37.46 -40.31 -15.07
CA GLU A 3 36.18 -39.85 -15.60
C GLU A 3 36.33 -38.36 -15.93
N ASN A 4 36.08 -38.02 -17.17
CA ASN A 4 36.02 -36.63 -17.61
C ASN A 4 34.87 -35.92 -16.85
N LEU A 5 35.23 -35.13 -15.87
CA LEU A 5 34.31 -34.34 -15.05
C LEU A 5 33.85 -33.05 -15.74
N TYR A 6 34.32 -32.80 -16.96
CA TYR A 6 33.99 -31.62 -17.76
C TYR A 6 33.59 -32.04 -19.18
N ASP A 7 32.60 -31.32 -19.76
CA ASP A 7 32.18 -31.50 -21.14
C ASP A 7 33.23 -30.92 -22.14
N GLU A 8 32.97 -31.08 -23.41
CA GLU A 8 33.84 -30.57 -24.49
C GLU A 8 33.96 -29.05 -24.52
N PHE A 9 33.09 -28.33 -23.77
CA PHE A 9 33.05 -26.89 -23.65
C PHE A 9 33.60 -26.37 -22.33
N GLY A 10 34.09 -27.28 -21.44
CA GLY A 10 34.68 -26.88 -20.15
C GLY A 10 33.67 -26.69 -19.00
N ASN A 11 32.45 -27.17 -19.13
CA ASN A 11 31.48 -27.14 -18.06
C ASN A 11 31.58 -28.40 -17.21
N TYR A 12 31.44 -28.22 -15.88
CA TYR A 12 31.47 -29.34 -14.92
C TYR A 12 30.17 -30.15 -14.99
N VAL A 13 30.30 -31.47 -15.24
CA VAL A 13 29.22 -32.45 -15.38
C VAL A 13 29.27 -33.52 -14.27
N GLY A 14 30.10 -33.33 -13.26
CA GLY A 14 30.24 -34.24 -12.12
C GLY A 14 29.05 -34.18 -11.15
N PRO A 15 28.95 -35.12 -10.19
CA PRO A 15 27.93 -35.10 -9.17
C PRO A 15 28.02 -33.84 -8.28
N GLU A 16 26.91 -33.34 -7.83
CA GLU A 16 26.82 -32.19 -6.92
C GLU A 16 27.62 -32.50 -5.65
N VAL A 17 28.52 -31.60 -5.28
CA VAL A 17 29.23 -31.66 -4.01
C VAL A 17 28.30 -31.09 -2.98
N GLU A 18 27.83 -31.90 -2.04
CA GLU A 18 27.17 -31.43 -0.83
C GLU A 18 28.23 -30.70 0.00
N ASP A 19 28.07 -29.39 0.12
CA ASP A 19 28.86 -28.58 1.05
C ASP A 19 28.40 -28.91 2.48
N ASP A 20 29.25 -29.64 3.20
CA ASP A 20 29.16 -29.77 4.65
C ASP A 20 29.45 -28.41 5.28
N GLU A 21 28.46 -27.85 5.97
CA GLU A 21 28.60 -26.69 6.81
C GLU A 21 29.55 -26.97 7.95
N GLU A 22 30.79 -26.51 7.88
CA GLU A 22 31.64 -26.34 9.06
C GLU A 22 31.52 -24.88 9.57
N GLU A 23 30.96 -24.78 10.78
CA GLU A 23 31.08 -23.64 11.66
C GLU A 23 32.55 -23.41 11.98
N GLU A 24 33.11 -22.27 11.68
CA GLU A 24 34.30 -21.79 12.36
C GLU A 24 34.14 -20.36 12.85
N ASP A 25 34.45 -20.26 14.14
CA ASP A 25 34.41 -19.16 15.03
C ASP A 25 35.36 -18.02 14.66
N GLU A 26 35.00 -16.88 15.25
CA GLU A 26 35.72 -15.62 15.31
C GLU A 26 37.14 -15.71 15.81
N ASP A 27 37.85 -14.65 15.54
CA ASP A 27 39.03 -14.04 16.16
C ASP A 27 40.33 -14.13 15.35
N PHE A 28 40.76 -13.01 14.87
CA PHE A 28 41.92 -12.29 15.41
C PHE A 28 42.26 -11.00 14.65
N LEU A 29 42.41 -9.99 15.46
CA LEU A 29 42.99 -8.67 15.23
C LEU A 29 44.41 -8.67 14.68
N GLY A 30 44.74 -7.62 13.97
CA GLY A 30 46.06 -7.03 13.92
C GLY A 30 46.70 -6.97 12.55
N GLY A 31 46.78 -5.82 11.99
CA GLY A 31 47.80 -4.82 12.34
C GLY A 31 48.72 -4.59 11.18
N LEU A 32 48.72 -3.35 10.72
CA LEU A 32 49.91 -2.59 10.32
C LEU A 32 50.68 -3.01 9.06
N ASP A 33 50.81 -2.14 8.26
CA ASP A 33 51.78 -1.15 7.80
C ASP A 33 52.02 -1.27 6.30
N ASP A 34 51.71 -0.18 5.67
CA ASP A 34 52.66 0.87 5.25
C ASP A 34 53.73 0.45 4.25
N ASP A 35 53.84 1.28 3.33
CA ASP A 35 55.02 1.66 2.60
C ASP A 35 55.08 1.39 1.08
N ARG A 36 54.97 2.53 0.46
CA ARG A 36 55.92 3.11 -0.55
C ARG A 36 55.93 2.49 -1.94
N ASP A 37 55.75 3.32 -2.70
CA ASP A 37 56.44 4.42 -3.41
C ASP A 37 56.75 4.10 -4.84
N GLU A 38 56.36 5.09 -5.57
CA GLU A 38 57.16 5.83 -6.56
C GLU A 38 57.70 5.11 -7.81
N ARG A 39 57.37 5.84 -8.86
CA ARG A 39 58.20 6.15 -10.04
C ARG A 39 58.15 5.20 -11.19
N ALA A 40 57.57 5.69 -12.26
CA ALA A 40 58.44 6.05 -13.37
C ALA A 40 57.74 7.01 -14.30
N ARG A 41 58.20 8.20 -14.26
CA ARG A 41 58.20 9.16 -15.38
C ARG A 41 59.11 8.61 -16.50
N GLY A 42 58.76 8.86 -17.71
CA GLY A 42 59.60 8.80 -18.91
C GLY A 42 58.74 9.39 -19.98
N ASP A 43 58.85 10.57 -20.14
CA ASP A 43 59.61 11.47 -21.03
C ASP A 43 59.25 11.32 -22.48
N ASP A 44 58.72 12.43 -22.93
CA ASP A 44 58.66 13.03 -24.22
C ASP A 44 59.73 12.60 -25.22
N GLU A 45 59.33 12.44 -26.46
CA GLU A 45 60.05 13.03 -27.58
C GLU A 45 59.08 13.42 -28.68
N ALA A 46 58.94 14.71 -28.81
CA ALA A 46 58.36 15.36 -29.95
C ALA A 46 59.27 15.20 -31.14
N MET A 47 58.75 14.82 -32.26
CA MET A 47 59.35 15.11 -33.57
C MET A 47 58.41 15.91 -34.40
N ASP A 48 58.67 17.17 -34.50
CA ASP A 48 58.21 18.09 -35.55
C ASP A 48 58.71 17.58 -36.93
N VAL A 49 57.77 17.40 -37.85
CA VAL A 49 58.11 17.55 -39.30
C VAL A 49 57.00 18.34 -39.93
N ASP A 50 57.41 19.53 -40.33
CA ASP A 50 56.68 20.42 -41.24
C ASP A 50 56.26 19.73 -42.55
N GLY A 51 55.06 20.03 -43.01
CA GLY A 51 54.65 19.65 -44.35
C GLY A 51 53.27 20.12 -44.69
N GLU A 52 53.14 21.34 -45.12
CA GLU A 52 51.97 21.92 -45.78
C GLU A 52 51.32 20.96 -46.76
N LYS A 53 50.01 20.73 -46.67
CA LYS A 53 49.11 20.92 -47.84
C LYS A 53 47.65 20.77 -47.34
N GLY A 54 46.85 21.76 -47.72
CA GLY A 54 45.45 21.80 -47.49
C GLY A 54 44.77 20.48 -47.93
N ALA A 55 44.18 19.77 -46.97
CA ALA A 55 43.28 18.65 -47.22
C ALA A 55 41.94 19.01 -46.65
N ASP A 56 40.98 18.94 -47.52
CA ASP A 56 39.53 18.98 -47.22
C ASP A 56 39.19 18.34 -45.88
N ARG A 57 38.57 19.11 -44.99
CA ARG A 57 37.88 18.61 -43.85
C ARG A 57 36.55 17.96 -44.29
N SER A 58 36.62 16.91 -45.08
CA SER A 58 35.50 15.99 -45.24
C SER A 58 35.44 15.12 -44.00
N ILE A 59 34.30 15.17 -43.30
CA ILE A 59 34.00 14.25 -42.23
C ILE A 59 33.99 12.85 -42.87
N VAL A 60 35.02 12.07 -42.63
CA VAL A 60 35.05 10.65 -43.04
C VAL A 60 34.11 9.91 -42.12
N LEU A 61 32.97 9.43 -42.63
CA LEU A 61 32.04 8.60 -41.94
C LEU A 61 32.75 7.36 -41.38
N HIS A 62 32.28 6.87 -40.20
CA HIS A 62 32.88 5.75 -39.49
C HIS A 62 32.99 4.47 -40.36
N GLU A 63 32.11 4.32 -41.31
CA GLU A 63 32.05 3.22 -42.29
C GLU A 63 33.22 3.22 -43.28
N ASP A 64 33.86 4.37 -43.52
CA ASP A 64 34.98 4.49 -44.48
C ASP A 64 36.35 4.28 -43.80
N LYS A 65 36.41 4.07 -42.48
CA LYS A 65 37.65 3.81 -41.73
C LYS A 65 37.85 2.31 -41.53
N LYS A 66 38.62 1.67 -42.41
CA LYS A 66 39.13 0.32 -42.17
C LYS A 66 40.28 0.36 -41.14
N TYR A 67 39.97 0.11 -39.87
CA TYR A 67 40.96 0.01 -38.79
C TYR A 67 41.59 -1.38 -38.68
N TYR A 68 40.89 -2.41 -39.12
CA TYR A 68 41.35 -3.80 -39.14
C TYR A 68 41.04 -4.43 -40.49
N PRO A 69 41.85 -5.39 -40.95
CA PRO A 69 41.52 -6.19 -42.12
C PRO A 69 40.18 -6.89 -41.92
N ASP A 70 39.41 -7.04 -42.99
CA ASP A 70 38.11 -7.73 -42.94
C ASP A 70 38.29 -9.19 -42.43
N ALA A 71 37.31 -9.70 -41.69
CA ALA A 71 37.37 -11.05 -41.15
C ALA A 71 37.60 -12.11 -42.21
N GLU A 72 37.15 -11.90 -43.47
CA GLU A 72 37.39 -12.74 -44.61
C GLU A 72 38.88 -12.72 -45.08
N GLU A 73 39.59 -11.60 -44.88
CA GLU A 73 41.00 -11.52 -45.16
C GLU A 73 41.89 -12.23 -44.11
N VAL A 74 41.45 -12.29 -42.86
CA VAL A 74 42.18 -12.86 -41.73
C VAL A 74 41.85 -14.35 -41.53
N PHE A 75 40.62 -14.72 -41.81
CA PHE A 75 40.04 -16.06 -41.52
C PHE A 75 39.37 -16.69 -42.75
N GLY A 76 40.00 -16.57 -43.94
CA GLY A 76 39.40 -16.90 -45.24
C GLY A 76 38.82 -18.29 -45.41
N ASP A 77 39.07 -19.24 -44.50
CA ASP A 77 38.53 -20.60 -44.51
C ASP A 77 37.80 -20.96 -43.18
N ALA A 78 37.52 -20.03 -42.29
CA ALA A 78 36.79 -20.29 -41.07
C ALA A 78 35.28 -20.09 -41.27
N GLU A 79 34.47 -21.12 -41.07
CA GLU A 79 33.02 -20.90 -40.93
C GLU A 79 32.75 -19.97 -39.77
N ALA A 80 32.30 -18.78 -40.04
CA ALA A 80 31.84 -17.85 -39.05
C ALA A 80 30.54 -18.42 -38.43
N LEU A 81 30.64 -18.96 -37.23
CA LEU A 81 29.49 -19.24 -36.37
C LEU A 81 28.91 -17.88 -35.97
N VAL A 82 28.02 -17.36 -36.80
CA VAL A 82 27.20 -16.23 -36.43
C VAL A 82 26.23 -16.70 -35.35
N GLN A 83 26.53 -16.35 -34.10
CA GLN A 83 25.59 -16.49 -33.04
C GLN A 83 24.38 -15.61 -33.41
N MET A 84 23.22 -16.23 -33.62
CA MET A 84 22.00 -15.49 -33.93
C MET A 84 21.67 -14.59 -32.76
N GLU A 85 22.05 -13.32 -32.84
CA GLU A 85 21.76 -12.28 -31.84
C GLU A 85 20.25 -12.06 -31.62
N ASP A 86 19.42 -12.51 -32.55
CA ASP A 86 17.98 -12.25 -32.57
C ASP A 86 17.14 -13.28 -31.82
N THR A 87 17.74 -14.29 -31.19
CA THR A 87 16.99 -15.36 -30.52
C THR A 87 16.78 -15.15 -29.02
N GLN A 88 17.53 -14.26 -28.36
CA GLN A 88 17.36 -13.92 -26.96
C GLN A 88 16.99 -12.43 -26.81
N PRO A 89 15.92 -12.11 -26.03
CA PRO A 89 15.64 -10.71 -25.70
C PRO A 89 16.81 -10.11 -24.93
N LEU A 90 17.10 -8.83 -25.17
CA LEU A 90 18.14 -8.05 -24.47
C LEU A 90 18.00 -8.05 -22.94
N THR A 91 16.85 -8.51 -22.43
CA THR A 91 16.54 -8.66 -21.00
C THR A 91 16.99 -9.97 -20.38
N GLU A 92 17.38 -10.97 -21.20
CA GLU A 92 17.90 -12.24 -20.72
C GLU A 92 19.43 -12.24 -20.84
N PRO A 93 20.18 -12.49 -19.75
CA PRO A 93 21.62 -12.61 -19.81
C PRO A 93 21.99 -13.88 -20.61
N ILE A 94 23.01 -13.78 -21.45
CA ILE A 94 23.50 -14.88 -22.30
C ILE A 94 23.94 -16.08 -21.46
N ILE A 95 24.43 -15.84 -20.26
CA ILE A 95 24.74 -16.84 -19.23
C ILE A 95 24.00 -16.43 -17.98
N ALA A 96 22.81 -16.98 -17.78
CA ALA A 96 22.14 -16.85 -16.50
C ALA A 96 22.72 -17.87 -15.53
N PRO A 97 23.35 -17.47 -14.43
CA PRO A 97 23.63 -18.41 -13.36
C PRO A 97 22.29 -18.94 -12.85
N VAL A 98 22.08 -20.25 -13.04
CA VAL A 98 20.92 -20.96 -12.48
C VAL A 98 21.11 -21.03 -10.96
N ARG A 99 20.88 -19.91 -10.27
CA ARG A 99 20.77 -19.89 -8.82
C ARG A 99 19.28 -19.91 -8.51
N SER A 100 18.77 -21.07 -8.15
CA SER A 100 17.48 -21.17 -7.49
C SER A 100 17.62 -20.52 -6.11
N LYS A 101 17.08 -19.33 -5.95
CA LYS A 101 16.98 -18.70 -4.64
C LYS A 101 15.81 -19.34 -3.92
N ASN A 102 16.12 -20.11 -2.89
CA ASN A 102 15.10 -20.63 -1.99
C ASN A 102 14.90 -19.60 -0.87
N PHE A 103 13.64 -19.31 -0.53
CA PHE A 103 13.35 -18.64 0.73
C PHE A 103 13.64 -19.60 1.88
N ASP A 104 14.55 -19.22 2.75
CA ASP A 104 14.98 -20.05 3.90
C ASP A 104 13.86 -20.31 4.91
N LEU A 105 12.76 -19.58 4.82
CA LEU A 105 11.65 -19.64 5.77
C LEU A 105 10.45 -20.46 5.28
N LEU A 106 10.41 -20.85 4.02
CA LEU A 106 9.32 -21.69 3.51
C LEU A 106 9.48 -23.14 3.97
N GLU A 107 8.39 -23.69 4.47
CA GLU A 107 8.37 -25.09 4.87
C GLU A 107 8.43 -25.99 3.63
N LYS A 108 9.47 -26.83 3.52
CA LYS A 108 9.64 -27.77 2.39
C LYS A 108 8.65 -28.94 2.43
N LYS A 109 8.09 -29.25 3.60
CA LYS A 109 7.09 -30.31 3.80
C LYS A 109 5.83 -29.70 4.39
N MET A 110 4.67 -30.25 3.99
CA MET A 110 3.41 -29.88 4.61
C MET A 110 3.48 -30.18 6.10
N PRO A 111 3.10 -29.24 6.97
CA PRO A 111 3.03 -29.47 8.41
C PRO A 111 1.87 -30.41 8.75
N ASP A 112 2.01 -31.15 9.83
CA ASP A 112 0.90 -31.90 10.39
C ASP A 112 -0.14 -30.93 10.97
N THR A 113 -1.41 -31.11 10.59
CA THR A 113 -2.51 -30.23 11.01
C THR A 113 -3.59 -31.03 11.74
N THR A 114 -4.35 -30.37 12.61
CA THR A 114 -5.49 -30.99 13.31
C THR A 114 -6.64 -31.37 12.36
N PHE A 115 -6.56 -30.91 11.11
CA PHE A 115 -7.54 -31.19 10.06
C PHE A 115 -6.84 -31.78 8.83
N ASP A 116 -7.56 -32.60 8.09
CA ASP A 116 -7.11 -33.13 6.81
C ASP A 116 -7.33 -32.09 5.70
N PHE A 117 -6.35 -31.92 4.80
CA PHE A 117 -6.45 -31.02 3.64
C PHE A 117 -7.59 -31.42 2.67
N ASN A 118 -7.92 -32.70 2.59
CA ASN A 118 -9.08 -33.15 1.84
C ASN A 118 -10.39 -32.66 2.48
N PHE A 119 -10.44 -32.63 3.80
CA PHE A 119 -11.58 -32.09 4.53
C PHE A 119 -11.71 -30.58 4.32
N LEU A 120 -10.59 -29.85 4.36
CA LEU A 120 -10.54 -28.42 4.04
C LEU A 120 -11.07 -28.16 2.62
N ALA A 121 -10.60 -28.90 1.60
CA ALA A 121 -11.08 -28.79 0.24
C ALA A 121 -12.58 -29.09 0.13
N GLY A 122 -13.07 -30.09 0.85
CA GLY A 122 -14.50 -30.40 0.93
C GLY A 122 -15.35 -29.32 1.62
N MET A 123 -14.77 -28.57 2.56
CA MET A 123 -15.46 -27.42 3.18
C MET A 123 -15.58 -26.22 2.26
N MET A 124 -14.64 -26.02 1.34
CA MET A 124 -14.72 -24.96 0.31
C MET A 124 -16.01 -25.03 -0.49
N ASP A 125 -16.58 -26.21 -0.58
CA ASP A 125 -17.87 -26.44 -1.23
C ASP A 125 -19.08 -25.89 -0.47
N LYS A 126 -18.92 -25.41 0.72
CA LYS A 126 -20.03 -24.95 1.57
C LYS A 126 -19.89 -23.49 1.95
N PRO A 127 -20.25 -22.53 1.08
CA PRO A 127 -20.01 -21.11 1.29
C PRO A 127 -20.65 -20.53 2.58
N ALA A 128 -21.68 -21.18 3.12
CA ALA A 128 -22.27 -20.79 4.42
C ALA A 128 -21.35 -21.04 5.62
N LEU A 129 -20.38 -21.96 5.50
CA LEU A 129 -19.41 -22.30 6.54
C LEU A 129 -18.07 -21.56 6.38
N ILE A 130 -17.93 -20.74 5.35
CA ILE A 130 -16.72 -19.96 5.08
C ILE A 130 -16.83 -18.59 5.75
N ARG A 131 -15.71 -18.09 6.25
CA ARG A 131 -15.54 -16.71 6.71
C ARG A 131 -14.25 -16.14 6.16
N ASN A 132 -14.37 -15.08 5.36
CA ASN A 132 -13.25 -14.35 4.80
C ASN A 132 -13.01 -13.10 5.64
N ILE A 133 -11.95 -13.06 6.41
CA ILE A 133 -11.65 -12.00 7.38
C ILE A 133 -10.27 -11.40 7.16
N CYS A 134 -10.14 -10.11 7.49
CA CYS A 134 -8.89 -9.38 7.44
C CYS A 134 -8.60 -8.79 8.83
N PHE A 135 -7.38 -8.96 9.33
CA PHE A 135 -6.94 -8.32 10.57
C PHE A 135 -6.51 -6.89 10.30
N LEU A 136 -7.07 -5.97 11.05
CA LEU A 136 -6.76 -4.55 11.00
C LEU A 136 -6.27 -4.06 12.36
N GLY A 137 -5.25 -3.22 12.38
CA GLY A 137 -4.73 -2.62 13.60
C GLY A 137 -3.41 -1.91 13.34
N ALA A 138 -3.01 -1.01 14.22
CA ALA A 138 -1.74 -0.31 14.08
C ALA A 138 -0.53 -1.21 14.36
N MET A 139 0.65 -0.67 14.17
CA MET A 139 1.90 -1.36 14.46
C MET A 139 1.96 -1.73 15.95
N HIS A 140 2.45 -2.92 16.25
CA HIS A 140 2.57 -3.49 17.60
C HIS A 140 1.25 -3.71 18.37
N HIS A 141 0.08 -3.60 17.74
CA HIS A 141 -1.19 -3.97 18.37
C HIS A 141 -1.38 -5.49 18.54
N GLY A 142 -0.42 -6.29 18.11
CA GLY A 142 -0.39 -7.75 18.34
C GLY A 142 -1.17 -8.59 17.33
N LYS A 143 -1.43 -8.08 16.11
CA LYS A 143 -2.13 -8.81 15.03
C LYS A 143 -1.50 -10.17 14.73
N THR A 144 -0.21 -10.19 14.40
CA THR A 144 0.56 -11.39 14.07
C THR A 144 0.63 -12.36 15.27
N LEU A 145 0.79 -11.84 16.50
CA LEU A 145 0.74 -12.69 17.71
C LEU A 145 -0.66 -13.28 17.94
N PHE A 146 -1.71 -12.56 17.59
CA PHE A 146 -3.07 -13.07 17.62
C PHE A 146 -3.27 -14.16 16.55
N MET A 147 -2.72 -13.97 15.36
CA MET A 147 -2.70 -14.98 14.31
C MET A 147 -1.95 -16.24 14.74
N ASP A 148 -0.81 -16.08 15.44
CA ASP A 148 -0.05 -17.21 15.97
C ASP A 148 -0.88 -18.11 16.88
N GLN A 149 -1.82 -17.56 17.66
CA GLN A 149 -2.72 -18.37 18.49
C GLN A 149 -3.64 -19.26 17.64
N LEU A 150 -4.14 -18.73 16.52
CA LEU A 150 -4.95 -19.53 15.59
C LEU A 150 -4.11 -20.64 14.96
N VAL A 151 -2.90 -20.32 14.51
CA VAL A 151 -2.00 -21.29 13.88
C VAL A 151 -1.54 -22.37 14.86
N MET A 152 -1.17 -22.00 16.09
CA MET A 152 -0.73 -22.97 17.10
C MET A 152 -1.80 -23.98 17.49
N ASN A 153 -3.07 -23.62 17.39
CA ASN A 153 -4.20 -24.50 17.70
C ASN A 153 -4.62 -25.38 16.51
N THR A 154 -4.20 -25.05 15.31
CA THR A 154 -4.56 -25.77 14.08
C THR A 154 -3.42 -26.59 13.49
N HIS A 155 -2.17 -26.28 13.84
CA HIS A 155 -0.96 -26.96 13.33
C HIS A 155 -0.29 -27.74 14.46
N GLU A 156 -0.11 -29.03 14.27
CA GLU A 156 0.57 -29.94 15.23
C GLU A 156 2.09 -29.83 15.07
N ARG A 157 2.70 -29.01 15.90
CA ARG A 157 4.15 -28.80 15.92
C ARG A 157 4.63 -28.56 17.36
N ASP A 158 5.87 -28.93 17.64
CA ASP A 158 6.53 -28.60 18.90
C ASP A 158 6.85 -27.11 18.99
N TRP A 159 5.87 -26.34 19.46
CA TRP A 159 6.02 -24.89 19.61
C TRP A 159 6.86 -24.54 20.85
N LYS A 160 7.99 -23.84 20.63
CA LYS A 160 8.80 -23.35 21.75
C LYS A 160 8.04 -22.23 22.47
N ILE A 161 7.71 -22.46 23.76
CA ILE A 161 6.91 -21.52 24.59
C ILE A 161 7.65 -20.17 24.76
N ASN A 162 8.99 -20.20 24.84
CA ASN A 162 9.83 -19.02 25.09
C ASN A 162 10.03 -18.12 23.87
N LYS A 163 9.76 -18.61 22.65
CA LYS A 163 9.96 -17.87 21.42
C LYS A 163 8.62 -17.45 20.81
N GLU A 164 8.55 -16.21 20.33
CA GLU A 164 7.45 -15.75 19.49
C GLU A 164 7.57 -16.42 18.12
N VAL A 165 6.48 -16.98 17.63
CA VAL A 165 6.50 -17.76 16.38
C VAL A 165 6.49 -16.87 15.16
N ARG A 166 5.64 -15.83 15.18
CA ARG A 166 5.42 -14.91 14.06
C ARG A 166 5.28 -15.66 12.74
N TYR A 167 4.34 -16.58 12.72
CA TYR A 167 4.22 -17.57 11.65
C TYR A 167 3.94 -16.98 10.28
N THR A 168 3.11 -15.93 10.24
CA THR A 168 2.74 -15.21 9.01
C THR A 168 3.85 -14.31 8.47
N ASP A 169 4.80 -13.92 9.31
CA ASP A 169 6.01 -13.23 8.87
C ASP A 169 6.96 -14.26 8.24
N SER A 170 6.73 -14.54 6.96
CA SER A 170 7.46 -15.58 6.23
C SER A 170 8.79 -15.11 5.67
N ARG A 171 9.07 -13.81 5.69
CA ARG A 171 10.28 -13.19 5.17
C ARG A 171 11.31 -12.97 6.29
N GLN A 172 12.58 -13.14 5.97
CA GLN A 172 13.65 -12.91 6.95
C GLN A 172 13.71 -11.43 7.38
N ASP A 173 13.55 -10.50 6.45
CA ASP A 173 13.54 -9.07 6.76
C ASP A 173 12.36 -8.66 7.66
N GLU A 174 11.21 -9.34 7.59
CA GLU A 174 10.10 -9.14 8.53
C GLU A 174 10.46 -9.61 9.94
N GLN A 175 11.13 -10.74 10.06
CA GLN A 175 11.56 -11.27 11.35
C GLN A 175 12.68 -10.44 11.98
N ASP A 176 13.66 -10.02 11.18
CA ASP A 176 14.80 -9.20 11.63
C ASP A 176 14.34 -7.81 12.08
N ARG A 177 13.43 -7.19 11.35
CA ARG A 177 12.87 -5.87 11.67
C ARG A 177 11.77 -5.91 12.75
N GLY A 178 11.21 -7.08 13.01
CA GLY A 178 10.04 -7.21 13.87
C GLY A 178 8.78 -6.55 13.32
N LEU A 179 8.68 -6.41 12.00
CA LEU A 179 7.63 -5.67 11.30
C LEU A 179 7.07 -6.51 10.14
N THR A 180 5.76 -6.69 10.10
CA THR A 180 5.08 -7.30 8.95
C THR A 180 5.08 -6.34 7.77
N ILE A 181 5.56 -6.79 6.61
CA ILE A 181 5.71 -6.00 5.38
C ILE A 181 4.63 -6.40 4.36
N LYS A 182 4.39 -7.70 4.21
CA LYS A 182 3.43 -8.24 3.25
C LYS A 182 2.21 -8.82 3.93
N ALA A 183 1.04 -8.61 3.34
CA ALA A 183 -0.17 -9.27 3.79
C ALA A 183 -0.10 -10.77 3.44
N THR A 184 -0.35 -11.63 4.43
CA THR A 184 -0.22 -13.08 4.30
C THR A 184 -1.54 -13.78 4.59
N PRO A 185 -2.10 -14.55 3.64
CA PRO A 185 -3.33 -15.31 3.84
C PRO A 185 -3.05 -16.66 4.50
N MET A 186 -4.00 -17.09 5.32
CA MET A 186 -4.07 -18.42 5.93
C MET A 186 -5.50 -18.95 5.87
N SER A 187 -5.66 -20.22 5.50
CA SER A 187 -6.97 -20.90 5.47
C SER A 187 -7.00 -21.99 6.53
N LEU A 188 -7.78 -21.80 7.56
CA LEU A 188 -7.79 -22.64 8.77
C LEU A 188 -9.16 -23.28 8.98
N VAL A 189 -9.17 -24.54 9.39
CA VAL A 189 -10.40 -25.19 9.87
C VAL A 189 -10.44 -25.09 11.37
N VAL A 190 -11.47 -24.41 11.88
CA VAL A 190 -11.65 -24.12 13.30
C VAL A 190 -13.05 -24.57 13.77
N GLN A 191 -13.19 -24.81 15.07
CA GLN A 191 -14.44 -25.27 15.67
C GLN A 191 -15.01 -24.24 16.64
N ASP A 192 -16.31 -24.03 16.57
CA ASP A 192 -17.05 -23.19 17.53
C ASP A 192 -17.24 -23.90 18.88
N THR A 193 -17.87 -23.23 19.84
CA THR A 193 -18.22 -23.81 21.15
C THR A 193 -19.18 -25.00 21.04
N LYS A 194 -19.83 -25.20 19.90
CA LYS A 194 -20.75 -26.34 19.63
C LYS A 194 -20.07 -27.46 18.84
N GLU A 195 -18.75 -27.42 18.71
CA GLU A 195 -17.93 -28.37 17.93
C GLU A 195 -18.26 -28.40 16.43
N LYS A 196 -18.88 -27.35 15.90
CA LYS A 196 -19.14 -27.22 14.47
C LYS A 196 -17.94 -26.61 13.78
N SER A 197 -17.49 -27.25 12.70
CA SER A 197 -16.32 -26.80 11.95
C SER A 197 -16.67 -25.71 10.94
N TYR A 198 -15.80 -24.70 10.83
CA TYR A 198 -15.84 -23.59 9.89
C TYR A 198 -14.51 -23.44 9.18
N LEU A 199 -14.55 -23.00 7.92
CA LEU A 199 -13.38 -22.61 7.16
C LEU A 199 -13.15 -21.10 7.30
N PHE A 200 -12.06 -20.73 7.96
CA PHE A 200 -11.65 -19.34 8.12
C PHE A 200 -10.51 -19.02 7.15
N ASN A 201 -10.77 -18.13 6.23
CA ASN A 201 -9.74 -17.50 5.43
C ASN A 201 -9.36 -16.18 6.11
N VAL A 202 -8.18 -16.12 6.68
CA VAL A 202 -7.69 -15.00 7.48
C VAL A 202 -6.54 -14.33 6.76
N MET A 203 -6.61 -13.01 6.58
CA MET A 203 -5.51 -12.21 6.05
C MET A 203 -4.85 -11.45 7.18
N ASP A 204 -3.61 -11.81 7.52
CA ASP A 204 -2.77 -11.00 8.40
C ASP A 204 -2.18 -9.83 7.61
N THR A 205 -2.34 -8.61 8.11
CA THR A 205 -1.94 -7.40 7.40
C THR A 205 -0.90 -6.58 8.15
N PRO A 206 -0.04 -5.83 7.42
CA PRO A 206 0.88 -4.89 8.04
C PRO A 206 0.17 -3.83 8.88
N GLY A 207 0.82 -3.38 9.95
CA GLY A 207 0.31 -2.31 10.81
C GLY A 207 0.97 -0.95 10.59
N HIS A 208 2.00 -0.89 9.75
CA HIS A 208 2.73 0.33 9.47
C HIS A 208 2.02 1.17 8.41
N THR A 209 1.98 2.48 8.58
CA THR A 209 1.31 3.43 7.69
C THR A 209 1.80 3.39 6.24
N ASN A 210 3.06 3.01 6.00
CA ASN A 210 3.62 2.94 4.66
C ASN A 210 3.12 1.75 3.83
N PHE A 211 2.56 0.71 4.47
CA PHE A 211 2.04 -0.50 3.82
C PHE A 211 0.51 -0.55 3.76
N GLN A 212 -0.13 0.59 3.62
CA GLN A 212 -1.61 0.68 3.50
C GLN A 212 -2.15 -0.07 2.29
N ASP A 213 -1.38 -0.15 1.21
CA ASP A 213 -1.71 -0.89 0.00
C ASP A 213 -1.96 -2.37 0.26
N GLU A 214 -1.14 -2.98 1.11
CA GLU A 214 -1.28 -4.37 1.51
C GLU A 214 -2.57 -4.60 2.33
N VAL A 215 -2.89 -3.66 3.23
CA VAL A 215 -4.12 -3.70 4.04
C VAL A 215 -5.36 -3.59 3.14
N ILE A 216 -5.34 -2.68 2.17
CA ILE A 216 -6.46 -2.47 1.23
C ILE A 216 -6.66 -3.69 0.34
N ALA A 217 -5.57 -4.29 -0.16
CA ALA A 217 -5.64 -5.53 -0.93
C ALA A 217 -6.27 -6.68 -0.11
N GLY A 218 -5.93 -6.79 1.18
CA GLY A 218 -6.54 -7.76 2.10
C GLY A 218 -8.03 -7.50 2.34
N MET A 219 -8.42 -6.25 2.55
CA MET A 219 -9.83 -5.87 2.71
C MET A 219 -10.68 -6.13 1.46
N ALA A 220 -10.09 -5.96 0.27
CA ALA A 220 -10.80 -6.16 -1.00
C ALA A 220 -11.30 -7.59 -1.20
N VAL A 221 -10.60 -8.61 -0.70
CA VAL A 221 -11.02 -10.03 -0.79
C VAL A 221 -11.87 -10.48 0.39
N SER A 222 -11.90 -9.72 1.49
CA SER A 222 -12.57 -10.10 2.74
C SER A 222 -14.05 -9.71 2.78
N ASP A 223 -14.82 -10.35 3.63
CA ASP A 223 -16.23 -10.04 3.92
C ASP A 223 -16.39 -9.28 5.24
N GLY A 224 -15.40 -9.38 6.13
CA GLY A 224 -15.37 -8.68 7.39
C GLY A 224 -13.95 -8.34 7.84
N VAL A 225 -13.88 -7.43 8.80
CA VAL A 225 -12.64 -6.92 9.39
C VAL A 225 -12.64 -7.17 10.90
N VAL A 226 -11.56 -7.72 11.40
CA VAL A 226 -11.29 -7.83 12.84
C VAL A 226 -10.37 -6.69 13.22
N LEU A 227 -10.91 -5.68 13.88
CA LEU A 227 -10.16 -4.54 14.37
C LEU A 227 -9.48 -4.89 15.70
N ILE A 228 -8.15 -4.97 15.69
CA ILE A 228 -7.35 -5.25 16.89
C ILE A 228 -6.77 -3.94 17.42
N VAL A 229 -7.19 -3.55 18.61
CA VAL A 229 -6.77 -2.32 19.28
C VAL A 229 -6.02 -2.67 20.56
N ASP A 230 -4.82 -2.14 20.72
CA ASP A 230 -4.08 -2.23 21.98
C ASP A 230 -4.68 -1.28 23.03
N VAL A 231 -4.91 -1.79 24.23
CA VAL A 231 -5.59 -1.05 25.30
C VAL A 231 -4.77 0.16 25.81
N VAL A 232 -3.44 0.09 25.72
CA VAL A 232 -2.54 1.18 26.18
C VAL A 232 -2.44 2.26 25.12
N VAL A 233 -2.19 1.86 23.88
CA VAL A 233 -2.01 2.75 22.74
C VAL A 233 -3.35 3.36 22.29
N GLY A 234 -4.43 2.56 22.28
CA GLY A 234 -5.76 3.00 21.82
C GLY A 234 -5.83 3.24 20.32
N LEU A 235 -6.64 4.21 19.89
CA LEU A 235 -6.78 4.55 18.48
C LEU A 235 -5.60 5.37 17.96
N THR A 236 -5.20 5.08 16.72
CA THR A 236 -4.23 5.83 15.95
C THR A 236 -4.88 6.35 14.65
N VAL A 237 -4.32 7.38 14.05
CA VAL A 237 -4.84 7.93 12.78
C VAL A 237 -4.78 6.91 11.63
N HIS A 238 -3.82 5.98 11.70
CA HIS A 238 -3.78 4.87 10.75
C HIS A 238 -5.06 4.01 10.82
N ILE A 239 -5.47 3.61 12.02
CA ILE A 239 -6.71 2.86 12.25
C ILE A 239 -7.92 3.67 11.77
N GLU A 240 -7.97 4.98 12.09
CA GLU A 240 -9.05 5.86 11.65
C GLU A 240 -9.22 5.83 10.11
N ARG A 241 -8.12 5.98 9.37
CA ARG A 241 -8.14 5.97 7.90
C ARG A 241 -8.56 4.62 7.33
N MET A 242 -8.03 3.53 7.88
CA MET A 242 -8.36 2.18 7.41
C MET A 242 -9.79 1.79 7.78
N LEU A 243 -10.26 2.17 8.96
CA LEU A 243 -11.65 1.94 9.37
C LEU A 243 -12.62 2.73 8.46
N LYS A 244 -12.28 3.97 8.12
CA LYS A 244 -13.04 4.75 7.13
C LYS A 244 -13.14 4.01 5.78
N HIS A 245 -12.03 3.45 5.30
CA HIS A 245 -12.02 2.67 4.07
C HIS A 245 -12.88 1.40 4.19
N ALA A 246 -12.77 0.67 5.31
CA ALA A 246 -13.58 -0.51 5.57
C ALA A 246 -15.10 -0.20 5.57
N LEU A 247 -15.49 0.94 6.15
CA LEU A 247 -16.88 1.39 6.13
C LEU A 247 -17.35 1.83 4.74
N GLN A 248 -16.49 2.48 3.95
CA GLN A 248 -16.78 2.81 2.55
C GLN A 248 -16.97 1.56 1.70
N GLU A 249 -16.20 0.52 2.00
CA GLU A 249 -16.34 -0.81 1.40
C GLU A 249 -17.47 -1.64 2.04
N LYS A 250 -18.25 -1.07 2.96
CA LYS A 250 -19.36 -1.72 3.67
C LYS A 250 -18.98 -3.08 4.29
N LEU A 251 -17.75 -3.20 4.77
CA LEU A 251 -17.29 -4.39 5.47
C LEU A 251 -17.84 -4.39 6.90
N THR A 252 -18.21 -5.57 7.39
CA THR A 252 -18.62 -5.72 8.78
C THR A 252 -17.38 -5.73 9.67
N VAL A 253 -17.41 -4.95 10.76
CA VAL A 253 -16.27 -4.82 11.67
C VAL A 253 -16.61 -5.41 13.03
N VAL A 254 -15.69 -6.18 13.62
CA VAL A 254 -15.70 -6.65 15.00
C VAL A 254 -14.47 -6.14 15.73
N LEU A 255 -14.55 -5.96 17.05
CA LEU A 255 -13.50 -5.35 17.86
C LEU A 255 -12.83 -6.38 18.76
N VAL A 256 -11.50 -6.42 18.74
CA VAL A 256 -10.66 -7.14 19.69
C VAL A 256 -9.81 -6.13 20.47
N ILE A 257 -10.00 -6.08 21.77
CA ILE A 257 -9.17 -5.28 22.68
C ILE A 257 -8.04 -6.18 23.17
N ASN A 258 -6.84 -5.90 22.69
CA ASN A 258 -5.65 -6.67 23.02
C ASN A 258 -4.79 -5.95 24.06
N GLY A 259 -3.89 -6.70 24.71
CA GLY A 259 -2.94 -6.14 25.66
C GLY A 259 -3.47 -5.93 27.07
N LEU A 260 -4.44 -6.76 27.54
CA LEU A 260 -4.92 -6.72 28.92
C LEU A 260 -3.80 -6.87 29.96
N ASP A 261 -2.78 -7.67 29.66
CA ASP A 261 -1.58 -7.84 30.47
C ASP A 261 -0.80 -6.54 30.67
N ARG A 262 -0.81 -5.65 29.70
CA ARG A 262 -0.12 -4.37 29.76
C ARG A 262 -0.73 -3.42 30.80
N LEU A 263 -2.03 -3.54 31.08
CA LEU A 263 -2.67 -2.81 32.17
C LEU A 263 -2.11 -3.20 33.54
N ILE A 264 -1.76 -4.49 33.69
CA ILE A 264 -1.27 -5.08 34.94
C ILE A 264 0.23 -4.84 35.09
N VAL A 265 1.02 -5.22 34.07
CA VAL A 265 2.48 -5.26 34.12
C VAL A 265 3.11 -3.91 33.82
N GLU A 266 2.63 -3.20 32.81
CA GLU A 266 3.22 -1.92 32.36
C GLU A 266 2.62 -0.72 33.11
N LEU A 267 1.32 -0.53 33.01
CA LEU A 267 0.63 0.61 33.63
C LEU A 267 0.38 0.43 35.13
N LYS A 268 0.40 -0.79 35.62
CA LYS A 268 0.15 -1.15 37.04
C LYS A 268 -1.12 -0.51 37.60
N LEU A 269 -2.18 -0.48 36.77
CA LEU A 269 -3.46 0.09 37.15
C LEU A 269 -4.20 -0.84 38.12
N PRO A 270 -4.87 -0.30 39.14
CA PRO A 270 -5.78 -1.09 39.97
C PRO A 270 -6.96 -1.60 39.12
N PRO A 271 -7.62 -2.72 39.46
CA PRO A 271 -8.68 -3.34 38.65
C PRO A 271 -9.84 -2.39 38.30
N THR A 272 -10.17 -1.46 39.19
CA THR A 272 -11.20 -0.43 38.94
C THR A 272 -10.81 0.54 37.83
N ASP A 273 -9.56 1.03 37.83
CA ASP A 273 -9.07 1.95 36.82
C ASP A 273 -8.84 1.22 35.47
N ALA A 274 -8.42 -0.03 35.52
CA ALA A 274 -8.33 -0.88 34.33
C ALA A 274 -9.70 -1.04 33.62
N TYR A 275 -10.77 -1.22 34.40
CA TYR A 275 -12.13 -1.24 33.85
C TYR A 275 -12.49 0.06 33.14
N HIS A 276 -12.18 1.21 33.76
CA HIS A 276 -12.44 2.50 33.15
C HIS A 276 -11.62 2.73 31.88
N LYS A 277 -10.39 2.25 31.84
CA LYS A 277 -9.55 2.30 30.64
C LYS A 277 -10.11 1.45 29.49
N LEU A 278 -10.56 0.24 29.78
CA LEU A 278 -11.22 -0.62 28.79
C LEU A 278 -12.51 0.01 28.25
N ARG A 279 -13.32 0.55 29.14
CA ARG A 279 -14.56 1.24 28.77
C ARG A 279 -14.27 2.46 27.90
N TYR A 280 -13.28 3.28 28.26
CA TYR A 280 -12.85 4.43 27.49
C TYR A 280 -12.39 4.05 26.08
N CYS A 281 -11.61 2.98 25.94
CA CYS A 281 -11.16 2.49 24.64
C CYS A 281 -12.34 2.12 23.73
N ILE A 282 -13.37 1.45 24.25
CA ILE A 282 -14.58 1.11 23.48
C ILE A 282 -15.38 2.37 23.11
N GLU A 283 -15.52 3.31 24.03
CA GLU A 283 -16.23 4.57 23.81
C GLU A 283 -15.51 5.42 22.74
N GLU A 284 -14.18 5.50 22.77
CA GLU A 284 -13.36 6.20 21.79
C GLU A 284 -13.54 5.64 20.37
N VAL A 285 -13.56 4.29 20.23
CA VAL A 285 -13.83 3.64 18.94
C VAL A 285 -15.25 3.95 18.45
N ASN A 286 -16.23 3.94 19.33
CA ASN A 286 -17.62 4.25 18.98
C ASN A 286 -17.82 5.73 18.58
N GLU A 287 -17.14 6.68 19.25
CA GLU A 287 -17.15 8.08 18.84
C GLU A 287 -16.54 8.28 17.45
N LEU A 288 -15.47 7.55 17.16
CA LEU A 288 -14.88 7.56 15.83
C LEU A 288 -15.86 7.03 14.78
N LEU A 289 -16.51 5.89 15.07
CA LEU A 289 -17.51 5.32 14.18
C LEU A 289 -18.66 6.29 13.89
N GLU A 290 -19.16 6.99 14.90
CA GLU A 290 -20.23 7.98 14.74
C GLU A 290 -19.81 9.10 13.77
N LYS A 291 -18.61 9.67 13.95
CA LYS A 291 -18.05 10.68 13.05
C LYS A 291 -17.89 10.15 11.61
N LEU A 292 -17.46 8.90 11.48
CA LEU A 292 -17.28 8.25 10.17
C LEU A 292 -18.62 7.96 9.49
N TYR A 293 -19.62 7.50 10.22
CA TYR A 293 -20.98 7.29 9.68
C TYR A 293 -21.61 8.60 9.20
N ASP A 294 -21.43 9.68 9.95
CA ASP A 294 -21.91 11.00 9.52
C ASP A 294 -21.19 11.50 8.26
N THR A 295 -19.90 11.23 8.14
CA THR A 295 -19.11 11.61 6.95
C THR A 295 -19.46 10.76 5.73
N THR A 296 -19.76 9.47 5.91
CA THR A 296 -20.10 8.54 4.81
C THR A 296 -21.57 8.58 4.43
N GLY A 297 -22.43 9.26 5.22
CA GLY A 297 -23.88 9.35 4.97
C GLY A 297 -24.60 8.01 5.17
N ALA A 298 -24.07 7.12 6.03
CA ALA A 298 -24.69 5.83 6.31
C ALA A 298 -26.07 6.01 6.97
N GLU A 299 -27.04 5.23 6.51
CA GLU A 299 -28.39 5.21 7.09
C GLU A 299 -28.35 4.79 8.56
N VAL A 300 -29.21 5.38 9.38
CA VAL A 300 -29.23 5.16 10.82
C VAL A 300 -29.45 3.69 11.18
N GLU A 301 -30.23 2.96 10.37
CA GLU A 301 -30.54 1.55 10.59
C GLU A 301 -29.34 0.60 10.34
N SER A 302 -28.38 1.03 9.51
CA SER A 302 -27.16 0.28 9.18
C SER A 302 -25.99 0.55 10.13
N ARG A 303 -26.14 1.48 11.08
CA ARG A 303 -25.07 1.85 12.02
C ARG A 303 -24.90 0.81 13.11
N THR A 304 -23.71 0.23 13.19
CA THR A 304 -23.35 -0.74 14.22
C THR A 304 -22.35 -0.12 15.20
N TYR A 305 -22.60 -0.28 16.49
CA TYR A 305 -21.71 0.17 17.56
C TYR A 305 -21.20 -1.01 18.37
N PHE A 306 -19.97 -0.91 18.85
CA PHE A 306 -19.34 -1.93 19.66
C PHE A 306 -19.85 -1.90 21.09
N SER A 307 -20.22 -3.06 21.59
CA SER A 307 -20.58 -3.26 22.98
C SER A 307 -20.30 -4.71 23.40
N PRO A 308 -19.59 -4.94 24.50
CA PRO A 308 -19.39 -6.30 25.00
C PRO A 308 -20.71 -7.08 25.23
N LEU A 309 -21.78 -6.36 25.52
CA LEU A 309 -23.13 -6.97 25.72
C LEU A 309 -23.76 -7.47 24.41
N LYS A 310 -23.31 -6.97 23.25
CA LYS A 310 -23.77 -7.43 21.93
C LYS A 310 -22.95 -8.62 21.42
N GLY A 311 -21.87 -9.01 22.11
CA GLY A 311 -20.98 -10.08 21.66
C GLY A 311 -20.01 -9.71 20.54
N ASN A 312 -19.98 -8.44 20.10
CA ASN A 312 -19.08 -7.96 19.02
C ASN A 312 -17.76 -7.37 19.53
N VAL A 313 -17.42 -7.58 20.79
CA VAL A 313 -16.18 -7.17 21.44
C VAL A 313 -15.55 -8.35 22.16
N LEU A 314 -14.29 -8.62 21.85
CA LEU A 314 -13.47 -9.66 22.48
C LEU A 314 -12.34 -9.00 23.27
N PHE A 315 -12.06 -9.52 24.46
CA PHE A 315 -10.91 -9.13 25.28
C PHE A 315 -9.79 -10.16 25.10
N SER A 316 -8.56 -9.68 24.90
CA SER A 316 -7.43 -10.56 24.60
C SER A 316 -6.12 -10.06 25.21
N SER A 317 -5.22 -11.02 25.48
CA SER A 317 -3.80 -10.80 25.56
C SER A 317 -3.11 -11.83 24.67
N ALA A 318 -2.74 -11.40 23.48
CA ALA A 318 -2.06 -12.25 22.51
C ALA A 318 -0.72 -12.78 23.04
N LEU A 319 -0.02 -12.01 23.87
CA LEU A 319 1.26 -12.41 24.47
C LEU A 319 1.11 -13.62 25.42
N PHE A 320 0.06 -13.62 26.25
CA PHE A 320 -0.19 -14.68 27.23
C PHE A 320 -1.21 -15.71 26.78
N ARG A 321 -1.61 -15.68 25.51
CA ARG A 321 -2.52 -16.65 24.89
C ARG A 321 -3.88 -16.75 25.61
N MET A 322 -4.45 -15.61 25.96
CA MET A 322 -5.78 -15.55 26.52
C MET A 322 -6.71 -14.72 25.66
N MET A 323 -7.93 -15.19 25.50
CA MET A 323 -9.01 -14.46 24.86
C MET A 323 -10.36 -14.87 25.41
N PHE A 324 -11.26 -13.93 25.61
CA PHE A 324 -12.59 -14.21 26.11
C PHE A 324 -13.60 -13.14 25.70
N SER A 325 -14.84 -13.57 25.56
CA SER A 325 -16.01 -12.71 25.51
C SER A 325 -16.75 -12.78 26.86
N LEU A 326 -17.74 -11.92 27.08
CA LEU A 326 -18.55 -12.02 28.33
C LEU A 326 -19.30 -13.35 28.41
N GLU A 327 -19.74 -13.87 27.26
CA GLU A 327 -20.48 -15.14 27.22
C GLU A 327 -19.55 -16.31 27.52
N SER A 328 -18.38 -16.39 26.92
CA SER A 328 -17.39 -17.44 27.19
C SER A 328 -16.91 -17.43 28.65
N TYR A 329 -16.71 -16.24 29.21
CA TYR A 329 -16.30 -16.09 30.59
C TYR A 329 -17.40 -16.57 31.56
N SER A 330 -18.66 -16.30 31.22
CA SER A 330 -19.80 -16.82 32.02
C SER A 330 -19.92 -18.33 31.94
N CYS A 331 -19.52 -18.97 30.81
CA CYS A 331 -19.47 -20.42 30.69
C CYS A 331 -18.38 -21.03 31.60
N ILE A 332 -17.20 -20.38 31.71
CA ILE A 332 -16.15 -20.82 32.64
C ILE A 332 -16.67 -20.85 34.08
N TYR A 333 -17.45 -19.84 34.49
CA TYR A 333 -18.10 -19.88 35.82
C TYR A 333 -19.12 -20.99 35.97
N ALA A 334 -19.88 -21.31 34.91
CA ALA A 334 -20.82 -22.41 34.95
C ALA A 334 -20.12 -23.77 35.10
N ASP A 335 -19.00 -23.96 34.45
CA ASP A 335 -18.21 -25.18 34.50
C ASP A 335 -17.48 -25.35 35.84
N THR A 336 -16.99 -24.27 36.44
CA THR A 336 -16.32 -24.29 37.75
C THR A 336 -17.30 -24.45 38.89
N HIS A 337 -18.55 -24.00 38.71
CA HIS A 337 -19.59 -24.10 39.76
C HIS A 337 -20.84 -24.86 39.29
N PRO A 338 -20.76 -26.17 39.01
CA PRO A 338 -21.87 -26.92 38.43
C PRO A 338 -23.07 -27.05 39.41
N SER A 339 -22.89 -26.79 40.71
CA SER A 339 -23.95 -26.76 41.71
C SER A 339 -24.82 -25.49 41.63
N ALA A 340 -24.34 -24.41 41.07
CA ALA A 340 -25.06 -23.17 40.94
C ALA A 340 -25.77 -23.10 39.59
N LYS A 341 -27.05 -23.41 39.57
CA LYS A 341 -27.90 -23.34 38.36
C LYS A 341 -28.19 -21.88 38.00
N PHE A 342 -27.40 -21.25 37.15
CA PHE A 342 -27.67 -19.95 36.59
C PHE A 342 -27.61 -19.98 35.05
N ASP A 343 -28.32 -19.06 34.43
CA ASP A 343 -28.30 -18.90 32.98
C ASP A 343 -27.04 -18.07 32.54
N THR A 344 -26.14 -18.68 31.80
CA THR A 344 -24.89 -18.08 31.30
C THR A 344 -25.13 -16.80 30.55
N LYS A 345 -26.19 -16.74 29.72
CA LYS A 345 -26.54 -15.53 28.97
C LYS A 345 -27.03 -14.37 29.84
N GLN A 346 -27.74 -14.68 30.93
CA GLN A 346 -28.14 -13.63 31.87
C GLN A 346 -26.96 -13.14 32.70
N LEU A 347 -26.06 -14.04 33.10
CA LEU A 347 -24.84 -13.66 33.81
C LEU A 347 -23.97 -12.76 32.91
N ALA A 348 -23.74 -13.12 31.63
CA ALA A 348 -23.00 -12.32 30.70
C ALA A 348 -23.51 -10.87 30.59
N LYS A 349 -24.84 -10.69 30.56
CA LYS A 349 -25.47 -9.35 30.56
C LYS A 349 -25.26 -8.58 31.88
N CYS A 350 -25.02 -9.25 32.97
CA CYS A 350 -24.77 -8.62 34.28
C CYS A 350 -23.28 -8.32 34.51
N LEU A 351 -22.37 -8.85 33.68
CA LEU A 351 -20.93 -8.64 33.85
C LEU A 351 -20.44 -7.27 33.39
N TRP A 352 -21.11 -6.60 32.43
CA TRP A 352 -20.66 -5.33 31.90
C TRP A 352 -21.59 -4.18 32.21
N GLY A 353 -21.03 -3.02 32.50
CA GLY A 353 -21.75 -1.80 32.80
C GLY A 353 -21.69 -1.44 34.27
N ASP A 354 -22.59 -0.53 34.70
CA ASP A 354 -22.73 -0.12 36.10
C ASP A 354 -23.64 -1.09 36.84
N VAL A 355 -23.14 -2.34 37.02
CA VAL A 355 -23.82 -3.42 37.72
C VAL A 355 -22.94 -3.88 38.88
N TYR A 356 -23.57 -4.12 40.04
CA TYR A 356 -22.90 -4.49 41.29
C TYR A 356 -23.54 -5.77 41.81
N PHE A 357 -22.73 -6.66 42.39
CA PHE A 357 -23.21 -7.88 43.00
C PHE A 357 -23.33 -7.71 44.51
N ASN A 358 -24.52 -7.88 45.02
CA ASN A 358 -24.76 -7.87 46.48
C ASN A 358 -24.62 -9.31 47.02
N ALA A 359 -23.61 -9.55 47.85
CA ALA A 359 -23.31 -10.84 48.44
C ALA A 359 -24.40 -11.31 49.42
N ASP A 360 -25.03 -10.38 50.15
CA ASP A 360 -26.05 -10.69 51.16
C ASP A 360 -27.34 -11.20 50.53
N THR A 361 -27.71 -10.63 49.36
CA THR A 361 -28.94 -10.99 48.66
C THR A 361 -28.75 -11.95 47.51
N ASN A 362 -27.48 -12.22 47.12
CA ASN A 362 -27.08 -12.98 45.93
C ASN A 362 -27.75 -12.46 44.65
N LYS A 363 -27.85 -11.13 44.49
CA LYS A 363 -28.49 -10.47 43.32
C LYS A 363 -27.64 -9.36 42.74
N PHE A 364 -27.74 -9.22 41.41
CA PHE A 364 -27.14 -8.07 40.71
C PHE A 364 -28.06 -6.83 40.81
N GLN A 365 -27.47 -5.68 41.11
CA GLN A 365 -28.14 -4.40 41.27
C GLN A 365 -27.43 -3.29 40.42
N LYS A 366 -28.20 -2.29 40.00
CA LYS A 366 -27.64 -1.13 39.24
C LYS A 366 -27.06 -0.03 40.15
N SER A 367 -27.31 -0.07 41.42
CA SER A 367 -26.75 0.84 42.42
C SER A 367 -25.80 0.09 43.35
N PRO A 368 -24.65 0.68 43.73
CA PRO A 368 -23.75 0.05 44.67
C PRO A 368 -24.42 -0.10 46.02
N PRO A 369 -24.41 -1.30 46.65
CA PRO A 369 -24.88 -1.47 48.01
C PRO A 369 -24.04 -0.68 49.03
N ASP A 370 -22.71 -0.71 48.85
CA ASP A 370 -21.72 0.04 49.62
C ASP A 370 -20.92 0.97 48.70
N ALA A 371 -20.42 2.12 49.22
CA ALA A 371 -19.68 3.10 48.45
C ALA A 371 -18.40 2.56 47.83
N ASP A 372 -17.77 1.59 48.43
CA ASP A 372 -16.49 0.99 47.98
C ASP A 372 -16.63 -0.32 47.22
N GLN A 373 -17.87 -0.77 46.93
CA GLN A 373 -18.06 -2.02 46.23
C GLN A 373 -17.67 -1.97 44.76
N PRO A 374 -16.81 -2.88 44.25
CA PRO A 374 -16.41 -2.90 42.87
C PRO A 374 -17.58 -3.35 41.96
N ARG A 375 -17.52 -2.91 40.69
CA ARG A 375 -18.45 -3.35 39.64
C ARG A 375 -18.30 -4.86 39.39
N SER A 376 -19.37 -5.48 38.91
CA SER A 376 -19.38 -6.91 38.60
C SER A 376 -18.26 -7.37 37.67
N PHE A 377 -17.93 -6.59 36.62
CA PHE A 377 -16.80 -6.89 35.74
C PHE A 377 -15.45 -6.88 36.48
N VAL A 378 -15.27 -5.91 37.36
CA VAL A 378 -14.05 -5.83 38.19
C VAL A 378 -13.95 -7.05 39.12
N GLN A 379 -15.01 -7.33 39.85
CA GLN A 379 -15.04 -8.38 40.87
C GLN A 379 -14.93 -9.81 40.28
N PHE A 380 -15.65 -10.07 39.18
CA PHE A 380 -15.73 -11.42 38.59
C PHE A 380 -14.78 -11.68 37.46
N VAL A 381 -14.27 -10.66 36.76
CA VAL A 381 -13.37 -10.83 35.60
C VAL A 381 -11.96 -10.33 35.89
N LEU A 382 -11.80 -9.07 36.23
CA LEU A 382 -10.47 -8.49 36.41
C LEU A 382 -9.74 -8.99 37.65
N GLU A 383 -10.38 -9.00 38.81
CA GLU A 383 -9.75 -9.47 40.05
C GLU A 383 -9.22 -10.90 39.99
N PRO A 384 -9.95 -11.91 39.44
CA PRO A 384 -9.40 -13.24 39.24
C PRO A 384 -8.16 -13.25 38.34
N ILE A 385 -8.17 -12.49 37.22
CA ILE A 385 -7.02 -12.39 36.32
C ILE A 385 -5.82 -11.75 37.04
N TYR A 386 -6.03 -10.65 37.77
CA TYR A 386 -5.00 -9.98 38.57
C TYR A 386 -4.43 -10.90 39.65
N LYS A 387 -5.26 -11.70 40.30
CA LYS A 387 -4.81 -12.69 41.29
C LYS A 387 -3.93 -13.76 40.67
N VAL A 388 -4.30 -14.29 39.52
CA VAL A 388 -3.46 -15.27 38.79
C VAL A 388 -2.09 -14.67 38.44
N PHE A 389 -2.06 -13.42 37.96
CA PHE A 389 -0.79 -12.73 37.71
C PHE A 389 0.03 -12.55 38.99
N ALA A 390 -0.60 -12.11 40.09
CA ALA A 390 0.09 -11.88 41.37
C ALA A 390 0.67 -13.17 41.96
N HIS A 391 -0.11 -14.27 41.98
CA HIS A 391 0.35 -15.57 42.46
C HIS A 391 1.47 -16.15 41.63
N CYS A 392 1.37 -16.09 40.27
CA CYS A 392 2.42 -16.61 39.40
C CYS A 392 3.73 -15.80 39.45
N LEU A 393 3.67 -14.51 39.82
CA LEU A 393 4.85 -13.65 39.91
C LEU A 393 5.47 -13.55 41.29
N GLY A 394 4.70 -13.83 42.36
CA GLY A 394 5.08 -13.50 43.74
C GLY A 394 5.18 -14.69 44.68
N GLU A 395 4.62 -15.85 44.39
CA GLU A 395 4.57 -17.01 45.31
C GLU A 395 5.71 -18.01 45.05
N GLU A 396 6.05 -18.76 46.09
CA GLU A 396 6.93 -19.92 45.98
C GLU A 396 6.21 -21.07 45.27
N LYS A 397 6.97 -21.98 44.64
CA LYS A 397 6.44 -23.08 43.80
C LYS A 397 5.44 -23.98 44.48
N GLU A 398 5.58 -24.24 45.80
CA GLU A 398 4.73 -25.13 46.55
C GLU A 398 3.36 -24.47 46.82
N ASP A 399 3.37 -23.21 47.27
CA ASP A 399 2.17 -22.43 47.51
C ASP A 399 1.40 -22.15 46.21
N LEU A 400 2.12 -21.81 45.15
CA LEU A 400 1.53 -21.64 43.84
C LEU A 400 0.83 -22.91 43.32
N ALA A 401 1.44 -24.10 43.59
CA ALA A 401 0.82 -25.38 43.18
C ALA A 401 -0.50 -25.65 43.93
N GLU A 402 -0.60 -25.22 45.18
CA GLU A 402 -1.86 -25.34 45.97
C GLU A 402 -2.91 -24.36 45.46
N THR A 403 -2.55 -23.11 45.23
CA THR A 403 -3.46 -22.08 44.71
C THR A 403 -4.00 -22.42 43.31
N LEU A 404 -3.14 -22.93 42.43
CA LEU A 404 -3.57 -23.34 41.07
C LEU A 404 -4.49 -24.57 41.12
N LYS A 405 -4.27 -25.51 42.05
CA LYS A 405 -5.18 -26.66 42.25
C LYS A 405 -6.55 -26.22 42.75
N GLU A 406 -6.62 -25.20 43.61
CA GLU A 406 -7.91 -24.65 44.10
C GLU A 406 -8.71 -24.04 42.92
N ILE A 407 -8.04 -23.47 41.93
CA ILE A 407 -8.66 -22.95 40.71
C ILE A 407 -8.99 -24.09 39.71
N GLY A 408 -8.52 -25.32 39.96
CA GLY A 408 -8.73 -26.46 39.06
C GLY A 408 -7.66 -26.64 37.99
N ILE A 409 -6.53 -25.98 38.08
CA ILE A 409 -5.43 -26.05 37.14
C ILE A 409 -4.36 -27.01 37.64
N TYR A 410 -4.06 -28.04 36.87
CA TYR A 410 -3.04 -29.04 37.18
C TYR A 410 -1.90 -28.96 36.20
N LEU A 411 -0.72 -28.53 36.67
CA LEU A 411 0.48 -28.42 35.87
C LEU A 411 1.46 -29.57 36.13
N HIS A 412 2.31 -29.88 35.17
CA HIS A 412 3.41 -30.80 35.35
C HIS A 412 4.52 -30.17 36.21
N LYS A 413 5.26 -30.99 36.99
CA LYS A 413 6.32 -30.49 37.85
C LYS A 413 7.41 -29.69 37.10
N LYS A 414 7.65 -30.00 35.83
CA LYS A 414 8.60 -29.30 34.97
C LYS A 414 8.15 -27.88 34.60
N ASP A 415 6.85 -27.62 34.60
CA ASP A 415 6.29 -26.32 34.17
C ASP A 415 6.52 -25.25 35.24
N TYR A 416 6.63 -25.65 36.52
CA TYR A 416 6.95 -24.73 37.63
C TYR A 416 8.41 -24.25 37.61
N ASP A 417 9.29 -24.90 36.86
CA ASP A 417 10.70 -24.48 36.68
C ASP A 417 10.89 -23.49 35.53
N LEU A 418 9.84 -23.22 34.76
CA LEU A 418 9.89 -22.28 33.62
C LEU A 418 9.94 -20.83 34.11
N ASP A 419 10.39 -19.95 33.20
CA ASP A 419 10.31 -18.52 33.37
C ASP A 419 8.87 -18.04 33.57
N ALA A 420 8.68 -16.98 34.36
CA ALA A 420 7.36 -16.43 34.71
C ALA A 420 6.46 -16.16 33.49
N ARG A 421 7.03 -15.66 32.37
CA ARG A 421 6.28 -15.46 31.13
C ARG A 421 5.76 -16.76 30.55
N SER A 422 6.58 -17.79 30.55
CA SER A 422 6.21 -19.10 30.00
C SER A 422 5.20 -19.82 30.89
N LEU A 423 5.38 -19.70 32.20
CA LEU A 423 4.45 -20.21 33.17
C LEU A 423 3.05 -19.58 33.02
N LEU A 424 2.97 -18.25 32.94
CA LEU A 424 1.70 -17.55 32.72
C LEU A 424 1.01 -17.97 31.41
N LYS A 425 1.76 -18.17 30.32
CA LYS A 425 1.18 -18.68 29.06
C LYS A 425 0.50 -20.03 29.24
N ILE A 426 1.11 -20.94 29.99
CA ILE A 426 0.56 -22.27 30.26
C ILE A 426 -0.67 -22.15 31.17
N VAL A 427 -0.55 -21.38 32.27
CA VAL A 427 -1.63 -21.19 33.23
C VAL A 427 -2.89 -20.63 32.56
N PHE A 428 -2.74 -19.56 31.75
CA PHE A 428 -3.89 -18.96 31.06
C PHE A 428 -4.45 -19.86 29.96
N SER A 429 -3.61 -20.61 29.26
CA SER A 429 -4.08 -21.60 28.29
C SER A 429 -4.95 -22.67 28.96
N HIS A 430 -4.63 -23.09 30.19
CA HIS A 430 -5.48 -24.02 30.96
C HIS A 430 -6.71 -23.34 31.55
N PHE A 431 -6.58 -22.10 32.03
CA PHE A 431 -7.70 -21.36 32.66
C PHE A 431 -8.82 -21.06 31.66
N PHE A 432 -8.47 -20.61 30.43
CA PHE A 432 -9.46 -20.31 29.40
C PHE A 432 -9.84 -21.52 28.53
N GLY A 433 -9.23 -22.68 28.77
CA GLY A 433 -9.53 -23.93 28.09
C GLY A 433 -8.89 -23.99 26.68
N TYR A 434 -9.52 -24.79 25.81
CA TYR A 434 -8.98 -25.07 24.47
C TYR A 434 -8.51 -23.80 23.75
N GLY A 435 -7.22 -23.76 23.40
CA GLY A 435 -6.59 -22.66 22.65
C GLY A 435 -6.57 -21.32 23.39
N GLY A 436 -6.68 -21.28 24.74
CA GLY A 436 -6.73 -20.03 25.48
C GLY A 436 -8.03 -19.24 25.24
N GLY A 437 -9.13 -19.92 24.96
CA GLY A 437 -10.44 -19.32 24.69
C GLY A 437 -10.75 -19.09 23.20
N LEU A 438 -10.07 -19.79 22.30
CA LEU A 438 -10.27 -19.69 20.84
C LEU A 438 -11.74 -19.81 20.39
N PRO A 439 -12.57 -20.72 20.94
CA PRO A 439 -13.98 -20.83 20.55
C PRO A 439 -14.77 -19.53 20.72
N ALA A 440 -14.44 -18.69 21.71
CA ALA A 440 -15.10 -17.41 21.90
C ALA A 440 -14.85 -16.42 20.72
N PHE A 441 -13.66 -16.43 20.14
CA PHE A 441 -13.36 -15.66 18.94
C PHE A 441 -14.13 -16.20 17.74
N ILE A 442 -14.17 -17.52 17.58
CA ILE A 442 -14.87 -18.18 16.48
C ILE A 442 -16.36 -17.86 16.51
N ASP A 443 -16.99 -17.98 17.69
CA ASP A 443 -18.41 -17.65 17.89
C ASP A 443 -18.70 -16.19 17.51
N MET A 444 -17.85 -15.25 17.95
CA MET A 444 -17.98 -13.82 17.59
C MET A 444 -17.93 -13.62 16.07
N ILE A 445 -16.98 -14.24 15.38
CA ILE A 445 -16.84 -14.12 13.92
C ILE A 445 -18.04 -14.75 13.20
N VAL A 446 -18.48 -15.92 13.62
CA VAL A 446 -19.60 -16.63 12.99
C VAL A 446 -20.91 -15.88 13.16
N GLU A 447 -21.13 -15.22 14.31
CA GLU A 447 -22.36 -14.48 14.62
C GLU A 447 -22.42 -13.14 13.89
N HIS A 448 -21.30 -12.40 13.83
CA HIS A 448 -21.30 -11.01 13.35
C HIS A 448 -20.81 -10.83 11.93
N ILE A 449 -19.87 -11.65 11.44
CA ILE A 449 -19.35 -11.51 10.07
C ILE A 449 -20.16 -12.40 9.12
N PRO A 450 -20.74 -11.82 8.05
CA PRO A 450 -21.55 -12.58 7.11
C PRO A 450 -20.69 -13.59 6.33
N SER A 451 -21.33 -14.69 5.97
CA SER A 451 -20.73 -15.66 5.03
C SER A 451 -20.62 -15.06 3.61
N PRO A 452 -19.74 -15.60 2.76
CA PRO A 452 -19.65 -15.17 1.35
C PRO A 452 -21.01 -15.21 0.66
N LYS A 453 -21.88 -16.14 1.00
CA LYS A 453 -23.21 -16.27 0.41
C LYS A 453 -24.15 -15.10 0.80
N GLU A 454 -24.08 -14.68 2.06
CA GLU A 454 -24.89 -13.56 2.56
C GLU A 454 -24.41 -12.21 2.04
N ASN A 455 -23.11 -12.05 1.85
CA ASN A 455 -22.49 -10.80 1.42
C ASN A 455 -22.32 -10.66 -0.10
N ALA A 456 -22.58 -11.73 -0.89
CA ALA A 456 -22.33 -11.76 -2.33
C ALA A 456 -22.98 -10.60 -3.08
N ALA A 457 -24.24 -10.31 -2.80
CA ALA A 457 -24.98 -9.25 -3.47
C ALA A 457 -24.36 -7.86 -3.21
N ALA A 458 -24.12 -7.53 -1.93
CA ALA A 458 -23.55 -6.25 -1.55
C ALA A 458 -22.12 -6.07 -2.06
N LYS A 459 -21.35 -7.15 -2.14
CA LYS A 459 -19.98 -7.12 -2.68
C LYS A 459 -19.97 -6.93 -4.19
N THR A 460 -20.80 -7.64 -4.92
CA THR A 460 -20.92 -7.52 -6.38
C THR A 460 -21.29 -6.09 -6.80
N GLU A 461 -22.29 -5.48 -6.17
CA GLU A 461 -22.70 -4.11 -6.47
C GLU A 461 -21.55 -3.08 -6.33
N ARG A 462 -20.64 -3.32 -5.41
CA ARG A 462 -19.51 -2.41 -5.15
C ARG A 462 -18.33 -2.63 -6.09
N VAL A 463 -18.01 -3.89 -6.36
CA VAL A 463 -16.76 -4.27 -6.99
C VAL A 463 -16.90 -4.38 -8.52
N TYR A 464 -18.04 -4.82 -9.02
CA TYR A 464 -18.27 -4.99 -10.45
C TYR A 464 -18.65 -3.67 -11.12
N SER A 465 -18.04 -3.36 -12.28
CA SER A 465 -18.31 -2.12 -13.02
C SER A 465 -19.47 -2.24 -13.98
N GLY A 466 -19.82 -3.45 -14.41
CA GLY A 466 -20.81 -3.73 -15.43
C GLY A 466 -22.26 -3.65 -14.94
N ASP A 467 -23.15 -4.00 -15.84
CA ASP A 467 -24.59 -3.99 -15.56
C ASP A 467 -24.95 -4.91 -14.39
N GLN A 468 -25.60 -4.33 -13.39
CA GLN A 468 -25.99 -5.01 -12.15
C GLN A 468 -27.20 -5.95 -12.31
N GLU A 469 -27.95 -5.84 -13.42
CA GLU A 469 -29.09 -6.69 -13.74
C GLU A 469 -28.76 -7.77 -14.78
N GLY A 470 -27.54 -7.73 -15.33
CA GLY A 470 -27.03 -8.72 -16.28
C GLY A 470 -26.90 -10.13 -15.69
N SER A 471 -26.82 -11.14 -16.57
CA SER A 471 -26.67 -12.55 -16.20
C SER A 471 -25.44 -12.79 -15.31
N VAL A 472 -24.29 -12.21 -15.68
CA VAL A 472 -23.02 -12.32 -14.94
C VAL A 472 -23.15 -11.74 -13.52
N ALA A 473 -23.77 -10.57 -13.37
CA ALA A 473 -24.00 -9.96 -12.06
C ALA A 473 -24.98 -10.79 -11.22
N THR A 474 -26.00 -11.39 -11.84
CA THR A 474 -26.96 -12.25 -11.15
C THR A 474 -26.28 -13.52 -10.61
N ASP A 475 -25.42 -14.15 -11.39
CA ASP A 475 -24.65 -15.34 -10.98
C ASP A 475 -23.69 -15.01 -9.82
N MET A 476 -23.02 -13.84 -9.87
CA MET A 476 -22.18 -13.37 -8.78
C MET A 476 -22.98 -13.09 -7.49
N LYS A 477 -24.14 -12.45 -7.60
CA LYS A 477 -25.04 -12.18 -6.46
C LYS A 477 -25.59 -13.46 -5.82
N ALA A 478 -25.87 -14.47 -6.66
CA ALA A 478 -26.31 -15.78 -6.19
C ALA A 478 -25.18 -16.67 -5.66
N LEU A 479 -23.91 -16.29 -5.92
CA LEU A 479 -22.72 -17.12 -5.71
C LEU A 479 -22.87 -18.49 -6.40
N ASP A 480 -23.32 -18.49 -7.66
CA ASP A 480 -23.57 -19.72 -8.40
C ASP A 480 -22.25 -20.37 -8.81
N ARG A 481 -22.11 -21.67 -8.55
CA ARG A 481 -20.94 -22.47 -8.87
C ARG A 481 -20.90 -22.93 -10.32
N THR A 482 -22.05 -23.01 -10.94
CA THR A 482 -22.23 -23.48 -12.31
C THR A 482 -22.39 -22.34 -13.30
N GLY A 483 -22.53 -21.11 -12.81
CA GLY A 483 -22.64 -19.89 -13.58
C GLY A 483 -21.33 -19.43 -14.21
N TYR A 484 -21.33 -18.21 -14.74
CA TYR A 484 -20.15 -17.61 -15.36
C TYR A 484 -18.99 -17.47 -14.37
N LEU A 485 -17.83 -17.91 -14.80
CA LEU A 485 -16.62 -17.76 -13.97
C LEU A 485 -16.20 -16.30 -13.90
N MET A 486 -16.12 -15.78 -12.69
CA MET A 486 -15.62 -14.44 -12.40
C MET A 486 -14.67 -14.50 -11.22
N VAL A 487 -13.40 -14.12 -11.44
CA VAL A 487 -12.38 -14.07 -10.39
C VAL A 487 -11.81 -12.66 -10.30
N GLN A 488 -11.88 -12.08 -9.11
CA GLN A 488 -11.24 -10.83 -8.78
C GLN A 488 -9.82 -11.10 -8.29
N THR A 489 -8.79 -10.58 -8.97
CA THR A 489 -7.41 -10.65 -8.51
C THR A 489 -7.02 -9.33 -7.84
N VAL A 490 -6.25 -9.40 -6.78
CA VAL A 490 -5.88 -8.23 -5.97
C VAL A 490 -4.39 -8.07 -5.77
N LYS A 491 -3.61 -9.16 -5.85
CA LYS A 491 -2.20 -9.13 -5.50
C LYS A 491 -1.43 -10.27 -6.16
N ASN A 492 -0.13 -10.05 -6.34
CA ASN A 492 0.80 -11.05 -6.86
C ASN A 492 1.79 -11.46 -5.76
N TYR A 493 1.96 -12.76 -5.55
CA TYR A 493 2.97 -13.33 -4.64
C TYR A 493 4.06 -13.99 -5.45
N HIS A 494 5.31 -13.72 -5.12
CA HIS A 494 6.43 -14.38 -5.78
C HIS A 494 6.48 -15.87 -5.43
N ARG A 495 7.03 -16.67 -6.33
CA ARG A 495 7.35 -18.07 -6.06
C ARG A 495 8.63 -18.15 -5.22
N PRO A 496 8.90 -19.30 -4.57
CA PRO A 496 10.12 -19.46 -3.78
C PRO A 496 11.41 -19.20 -4.55
N ASP A 497 11.42 -19.45 -5.85
CA ASP A 497 12.54 -19.20 -6.77
C ASP A 497 12.68 -17.70 -7.17
N CYS A 498 11.74 -16.83 -6.79
CA CYS A 498 11.69 -15.40 -7.12
C CYS A 498 11.72 -15.06 -8.63
N ASN A 499 11.56 -16.06 -9.50
CA ASN A 499 11.56 -15.86 -10.95
C ASN A 499 10.18 -15.55 -11.50
N ALA A 500 9.15 -16.12 -10.90
CA ALA A 500 7.77 -16.01 -11.32
C ALA A 500 6.85 -15.60 -10.18
N PHE A 501 5.63 -15.18 -10.52
CA PHE A 501 4.60 -14.80 -9.56
C PHE A 501 3.39 -15.71 -9.68
N ASP A 502 2.67 -15.83 -8.60
CA ASP A 502 1.35 -16.42 -8.57
C ASP A 502 0.33 -15.36 -8.17
N VAL A 503 -0.79 -15.36 -8.83
CA VAL A 503 -1.82 -14.32 -8.71
C VAL A 503 -2.82 -14.72 -7.65
N PHE A 504 -2.99 -13.86 -6.65
CA PHE A 504 -3.95 -14.08 -5.57
C PHE A 504 -5.25 -13.34 -5.84
N GLY A 505 -6.36 -14.04 -5.62
CA GLY A 505 -7.68 -13.48 -5.83
C GLY A 505 -8.79 -14.24 -5.14
N ARG A 506 -10.01 -13.79 -5.39
CA ARG A 506 -11.24 -14.40 -4.89
C ARG A 506 -12.15 -14.81 -6.05
N VAL A 507 -12.66 -16.02 -6.01
CA VAL A 507 -13.66 -16.50 -6.96
C VAL A 507 -15.03 -15.92 -6.56
N MET A 508 -15.63 -15.10 -7.43
CA MET A 508 -16.91 -14.42 -7.18
C MET A 508 -18.10 -15.24 -7.68
N SER A 509 -17.95 -15.94 -8.81
CA SER A 509 -18.94 -16.88 -9.36
C SER A 509 -18.25 -17.95 -10.17
N GLY A 510 -18.93 -19.05 -10.44
CA GLY A 510 -18.40 -20.20 -11.17
C GLY A 510 -17.49 -21.07 -10.31
N THR A 511 -16.80 -21.97 -10.94
CA THR A 511 -15.76 -22.83 -10.34
C THR A 511 -14.54 -22.81 -11.25
N LEU A 512 -13.38 -22.55 -10.68
CA LEU A 512 -12.12 -22.49 -11.39
C LEU A 512 -11.43 -23.86 -11.33
N PHE A 513 -11.07 -24.43 -12.48
CA PHE A 513 -10.37 -25.73 -12.58
C PHE A 513 -8.94 -25.53 -13.08
N ARG A 514 -8.08 -26.45 -12.68
CA ARG A 514 -6.74 -26.55 -13.25
C ARG A 514 -6.82 -26.95 -14.72
N GLY A 515 -6.08 -26.25 -15.60
CA GLY A 515 -6.11 -26.48 -17.04
C GLY A 515 -7.18 -25.68 -17.80
N ASP A 516 -7.99 -24.88 -17.09
CA ASP A 516 -8.98 -24.03 -17.75
C ASP A 516 -8.31 -22.95 -18.59
N ARG A 517 -8.89 -22.70 -19.77
CA ARG A 517 -8.57 -21.54 -20.59
C ARG A 517 -9.41 -20.36 -20.14
N VAL A 518 -8.74 -19.29 -19.73
CA VAL A 518 -9.38 -18.10 -19.19
C VAL A 518 -8.99 -16.85 -19.98
N LYS A 519 -9.93 -15.91 -20.09
CA LYS A 519 -9.66 -14.53 -20.50
C LYS A 519 -9.23 -13.75 -19.28
N ILE A 520 -8.15 -13.00 -19.43
CA ILE A 520 -7.62 -12.10 -18.43
C ILE A 520 -7.83 -10.69 -18.93
N LEU A 521 -8.61 -9.91 -18.20
CA LEU A 521 -8.95 -8.53 -18.50
C LEU A 521 -8.16 -7.63 -17.55
N GLY A 522 -7.30 -6.77 -18.10
CA GLY A 522 -6.49 -5.84 -17.34
C GLY A 522 -7.27 -4.62 -16.84
N GLU A 523 -6.59 -3.72 -16.17
CA GLU A 523 -7.22 -2.53 -15.56
C GLU A 523 -7.72 -1.50 -16.59
N ALA A 524 -7.14 -1.47 -17.78
CA ALA A 524 -7.49 -0.55 -18.87
C ALA A 524 -8.50 -1.12 -19.86
N TYR A 525 -8.88 -2.39 -19.72
CA TYR A 525 -9.83 -3.04 -20.63
C TYR A 525 -11.19 -2.34 -20.60
N SER A 526 -11.76 -2.16 -21.78
CA SER A 526 -13.16 -1.76 -21.99
C SER A 526 -13.78 -2.57 -23.12
N LEU A 527 -15.11 -2.56 -23.23
CA LEU A 527 -15.81 -3.29 -24.29
C LEU A 527 -15.43 -2.82 -25.70
N ASP A 528 -14.97 -1.58 -25.82
CA ASP A 528 -14.56 -0.96 -27.10
C ASP A 528 -13.05 -1.14 -27.39
N ASP A 529 -12.25 -1.61 -26.41
CA ASP A 529 -10.80 -1.71 -26.50
C ASP A 529 -10.27 -3.03 -25.89
N ASP A 530 -9.84 -3.93 -26.76
CA ASP A 530 -9.34 -5.26 -26.42
C ASP A 530 -7.82 -5.31 -26.20
N GLU A 531 -7.09 -4.18 -26.22
CA GLU A 531 -5.62 -4.16 -26.12
C GLU A 531 -5.11 -4.80 -24.81
N ASP A 532 -5.85 -4.66 -23.71
CA ASP A 532 -5.49 -5.20 -22.38
C ASP A 532 -6.20 -6.52 -22.06
N MET A 533 -6.52 -7.32 -23.10
CA MET A 533 -7.10 -8.65 -22.96
C MET A 533 -6.12 -9.73 -23.42
N THR A 534 -6.00 -10.79 -22.64
CA THR A 534 -5.19 -11.96 -23.03
C THR A 534 -5.90 -13.26 -22.64
N VAL A 535 -5.67 -14.33 -23.44
CA VAL A 535 -6.18 -15.66 -23.13
C VAL A 535 -5.02 -16.55 -22.70
N ARG A 536 -5.13 -17.15 -21.53
CA ARG A 536 -4.10 -18.05 -20.96
C ARG A 536 -4.73 -19.31 -20.39
N GLU A 537 -3.90 -20.33 -20.18
CA GLU A 537 -4.27 -21.56 -19.51
C GLU A 537 -3.72 -21.57 -18.08
N ILE A 538 -4.55 -21.98 -17.13
CA ILE A 538 -4.17 -22.08 -15.73
C ILE A 538 -3.32 -23.34 -15.54
N GLN A 539 -2.08 -23.14 -15.09
CA GLN A 539 -1.17 -24.26 -14.87
C GLN A 539 -1.45 -24.96 -13.55
N ASN A 540 -1.55 -24.18 -12.46
CA ASN A 540 -1.71 -24.71 -11.12
C ASN A 540 -2.67 -23.83 -10.29
N LEU A 541 -3.32 -24.46 -9.32
CA LEU A 541 -4.18 -23.82 -8.34
C LEU A 541 -3.73 -24.24 -6.94
N TRP A 542 -3.59 -23.26 -6.05
CA TRP A 542 -3.23 -23.50 -4.66
C TRP A 542 -4.11 -22.72 -3.70
N ILE A 543 -4.21 -23.26 -2.49
CA ILE A 543 -4.56 -22.53 -1.28
C ILE A 543 -3.24 -22.05 -0.68
N TYR A 544 -3.12 -20.78 -0.39
CA TYR A 544 -1.88 -20.20 0.15
C TYR A 544 -1.95 -20.10 1.66
N GLU A 545 -1.02 -20.76 2.35
CA GLU A 545 -0.96 -20.93 3.79
C GLU A 545 0.27 -20.24 4.40
N GLY A 546 0.59 -19.05 3.96
CA GLY A 546 1.73 -18.29 4.45
C GLY A 546 3.08 -18.89 4.10
N ARG A 547 3.45 -20.00 4.73
CA ARG A 547 4.75 -20.67 4.53
C ARG A 547 4.72 -21.85 3.57
N TYR A 548 3.56 -22.36 3.23
CA TYR A 548 3.40 -23.47 2.30
C TYR A 548 2.17 -23.28 1.41
N ARG A 549 2.04 -24.10 0.40
CA ARG A 549 0.96 -24.06 -0.57
C ARG A 549 0.31 -25.44 -0.69
N VAL A 550 -1.00 -25.48 -0.62
CA VAL A 550 -1.77 -26.72 -0.79
C VAL A 550 -2.34 -26.74 -2.20
N GLU A 551 -1.92 -27.72 -3.01
CA GLU A 551 -2.41 -27.86 -4.37
C GLU A 551 -3.84 -28.42 -4.37
N VAL A 552 -4.71 -27.79 -5.17
CA VAL A 552 -6.13 -28.16 -5.31
C VAL A 552 -6.48 -28.30 -6.78
N SER A 553 -7.41 -29.19 -7.08
CA SER A 553 -7.89 -29.42 -8.45
C SER A 553 -8.86 -28.35 -8.94
N HIS A 554 -9.63 -27.78 -8.02
CA HIS A 554 -10.64 -26.78 -8.33
C HIS A 554 -10.91 -25.90 -7.12
N VAL A 555 -11.40 -24.69 -7.37
CA VAL A 555 -11.80 -23.72 -6.35
C VAL A 555 -13.17 -23.15 -6.69
N PRO A 556 -14.20 -23.41 -5.87
CA PRO A 556 -15.55 -22.90 -6.08
C PRO A 556 -15.72 -21.45 -5.60
N ALA A 557 -16.79 -20.80 -6.06
CA ALA A 557 -17.16 -19.45 -5.68
C ALA A 557 -17.19 -19.21 -4.16
N GLY A 558 -16.73 -18.04 -3.73
CA GLY A 558 -16.66 -17.60 -2.33
C GLY A 558 -15.31 -17.84 -1.64
N ASN A 559 -14.39 -18.55 -2.28
CA ASN A 559 -13.08 -18.90 -1.72
C ASN A 559 -11.95 -18.03 -2.28
N TRP A 560 -10.85 -18.00 -1.55
CA TRP A 560 -9.59 -17.42 -2.02
C TRP A 560 -8.81 -18.45 -2.83
N VAL A 561 -8.03 -17.98 -3.79
CA VAL A 561 -7.24 -18.83 -4.68
C VAL A 561 -5.92 -18.16 -5.04
N LEU A 562 -4.89 -18.97 -5.16
CA LEU A 562 -3.61 -18.58 -5.72
C LEU A 562 -3.46 -19.30 -7.08
N ILE A 563 -3.27 -18.55 -8.15
CA ILE A 563 -3.31 -19.02 -9.53
C ILE A 563 -1.94 -18.89 -10.17
N GLY A 564 -1.41 -19.97 -10.72
CA GLY A 564 -0.13 -19.99 -11.41
C GLY A 564 -0.25 -20.08 -12.93
N GLY A 565 0.71 -19.49 -13.64
CA GLY A 565 0.83 -19.56 -15.09
C GLY A 565 0.22 -18.39 -15.86
N ILE A 566 -0.32 -17.40 -15.18
CA ILE A 566 -1.00 -16.24 -15.80
C ILE A 566 -0.32 -14.89 -15.52
N GLU A 567 0.75 -14.87 -14.79
CA GLU A 567 1.40 -13.67 -14.27
C GLU A 567 1.87 -12.67 -15.33
N ASN A 568 2.27 -13.15 -16.52
CA ASN A 568 2.85 -12.28 -17.56
C ASN A 568 1.82 -11.28 -18.12
N SER A 569 0.54 -11.61 -17.99
CA SER A 569 -0.57 -10.81 -18.49
C SER A 569 -1.14 -9.86 -17.43
N ILE A 570 -0.67 -9.91 -16.19
CA ILE A 570 -1.21 -9.14 -15.08
C ILE A 570 -0.11 -8.23 -14.53
N LYS A 571 -0.40 -6.93 -14.48
CA LYS A 571 0.49 -5.94 -13.84
C LYS A 571 0.22 -5.90 -12.34
N LYS A 572 -0.97 -5.50 -11.93
CA LYS A 572 -1.37 -5.37 -10.51
C LYS A 572 -2.65 -6.10 -10.22
N THR A 573 -3.77 -5.66 -10.78
CA THR A 573 -5.09 -6.30 -10.64
C THR A 573 -5.63 -6.70 -12.01
N ALA A 574 -6.49 -7.69 -12.03
CA ALA A 574 -7.15 -8.14 -13.24
C ALA A 574 -8.48 -8.81 -12.92
N THR A 575 -9.32 -8.94 -13.94
CA THR A 575 -10.54 -9.74 -13.91
C THR A 575 -10.32 -10.99 -14.74
N ILE A 576 -10.63 -12.16 -14.20
CA ILE A 576 -10.49 -13.42 -14.90
C ILE A 576 -11.88 -13.99 -15.17
N THR A 577 -12.12 -14.36 -16.43
CA THR A 577 -13.36 -15.01 -16.86
C THR A 577 -13.08 -16.16 -17.82
N THR A 578 -14.07 -16.99 -18.10
CA THR A 578 -13.93 -18.14 -18.99
C THR A 578 -13.69 -17.68 -20.44
N ALA A 579 -12.79 -18.34 -21.17
CA ALA A 579 -12.47 -17.98 -22.56
C ALA A 579 -13.61 -18.24 -23.56
N SER A 580 -14.52 -19.14 -23.23
CA SER A 580 -15.67 -19.54 -24.09
C SER A 580 -16.91 -18.66 -23.94
N ASN A 581 -16.85 -17.61 -23.09
CA ASN A 581 -18.01 -16.71 -22.92
C ASN A 581 -18.26 -15.89 -24.17
N GLU A 582 -19.50 -15.97 -24.65
CA GLU A 582 -20.04 -15.13 -25.72
C GLU A 582 -20.61 -13.81 -25.20
N GLU A 583 -20.85 -13.70 -23.88
CA GLU A 583 -21.35 -12.49 -23.24
C GLU A 583 -20.23 -11.46 -23.01
N GLU A 584 -20.58 -10.21 -23.19
CA GLU A 584 -19.74 -9.06 -22.90
C GLU A 584 -19.57 -8.93 -21.39
N VAL A 585 -18.33 -9.04 -20.90
CA VAL A 585 -17.97 -8.98 -19.49
C VAL A 585 -17.14 -7.74 -19.24
N GLU A 586 -17.56 -6.92 -18.26
CA GLU A 586 -16.78 -5.80 -17.79
C GLU A 586 -15.84 -6.21 -16.63
N ILE A 587 -14.88 -5.32 -16.32
CA ILE A 587 -13.86 -5.56 -15.30
C ILE A 587 -14.39 -5.31 -13.89
N PHE A 588 -13.71 -5.89 -12.91
CA PHE A 588 -13.80 -5.42 -11.53
C PHE A 588 -13.08 -4.07 -11.40
N ARG A 589 -13.67 -3.18 -10.61
CA ARG A 589 -13.08 -1.87 -10.35
C ARG A 589 -11.69 -2.02 -9.76
N PRO A 590 -10.66 -1.33 -10.29
CA PRO A 590 -9.33 -1.33 -9.72
C PRO A 590 -9.33 -0.86 -8.27
N LEU A 591 -8.36 -1.35 -7.49
CA LEU A 591 -8.21 -0.96 -6.09
C LEU A 591 -7.90 0.54 -5.97
N ARG A 592 -8.59 1.20 -5.04
CA ARG A 592 -8.38 2.61 -4.75
C ARG A 592 -7.59 2.76 -3.46
N PHE A 593 -6.47 3.47 -3.57
CA PHE A 593 -5.62 3.75 -2.44
C PHE A 593 -5.85 5.19 -1.96
N PRO A 594 -6.07 5.43 -0.65
CA PRO A 594 -6.29 6.77 -0.10
C PRO A 594 -5.04 7.65 -0.08
N GLY A 595 -3.87 7.06 -0.27
CA GLY A 595 -2.58 7.75 -0.31
C GLY A 595 -2.00 7.84 -1.72
N SER A 596 -0.96 8.65 -1.86
CA SER A 596 -0.17 8.77 -3.09
C SER A 596 1.29 8.37 -2.82
N SER A 597 1.94 7.79 -3.80
CA SER A 597 3.39 7.52 -3.76
C SER A 597 4.14 8.81 -4.10
N VAL A 598 4.46 9.60 -3.07
CA VAL A 598 5.02 10.95 -3.23
C VAL A 598 6.53 11.01 -3.13
N ILE A 599 7.18 9.99 -2.60
CA ILE A 599 8.65 9.94 -2.46
C ILE A 599 9.24 9.21 -3.66
N LYS A 600 10.23 9.81 -4.30
CA LYS A 600 10.91 9.28 -5.49
C LYS A 600 12.39 9.04 -5.18
N VAL A 601 12.91 7.94 -5.68
CA VAL A 601 14.33 7.61 -5.61
C VAL A 601 14.80 7.16 -6.99
N ALA A 602 15.86 7.77 -7.50
CA ALA A 602 16.51 7.33 -8.74
C ALA A 602 17.54 6.26 -8.40
N ILE A 603 17.61 5.25 -9.23
CA ILE A 603 18.52 4.13 -9.09
C ILE A 603 19.29 3.86 -10.37
N GLU A 604 20.54 3.43 -10.21
CA GLU A 604 21.44 3.03 -11.28
C GLU A 604 22.14 1.73 -10.86
N PRO A 605 22.42 0.80 -11.78
CA PRO A 605 23.28 -0.33 -11.46
C PRO A 605 24.71 0.15 -11.26
N LEU A 606 25.42 -0.45 -10.32
CA LEU A 606 26.85 -0.13 -10.12
C LEU A 606 27.67 -0.51 -11.36
N GLN A 607 27.33 -1.60 -12.00
CA GLN A 607 27.88 -2.05 -13.27
C GLN A 607 26.87 -1.82 -14.40
N PRO A 608 27.19 -1.02 -15.43
CA PRO A 608 26.26 -0.75 -16.53
C PRO A 608 25.79 -1.99 -17.28
N ALA A 609 26.59 -3.06 -17.32
CA ALA A 609 26.24 -4.35 -17.92
C ALA A 609 25.06 -5.06 -17.22
N GLU A 610 24.75 -4.70 -15.97
CA GLU A 610 23.66 -5.28 -15.20
C GLU A 610 22.31 -4.52 -15.36
N LEU A 611 22.27 -3.51 -16.22
CA LEU A 611 21.07 -2.74 -16.51
C LEU A 611 19.86 -3.63 -16.90
N PRO A 612 19.97 -4.64 -17.76
CA PRO A 612 18.86 -5.53 -18.09
C PRO A 612 18.31 -6.28 -16.87
N LYS A 613 19.17 -6.75 -15.98
CA LYS A 613 18.76 -7.39 -14.71
C LYS A 613 18.01 -6.43 -13.81
N MET A 614 18.48 -5.19 -13.72
CA MET A 614 17.81 -4.15 -12.92
C MET A 614 16.41 -3.85 -13.48
N VAL A 615 16.26 -3.73 -14.79
CA VAL A 615 14.98 -3.48 -15.45
C VAL A 615 14.00 -4.65 -15.20
N ASP A 616 14.47 -5.89 -15.30
CA ASP A 616 13.65 -7.06 -14.96
C ASP A 616 13.26 -7.05 -13.47
N GLY A 617 14.20 -6.76 -12.58
CA GLY A 617 13.93 -6.58 -11.16
C GLY A 617 12.89 -5.50 -10.88
N LEU A 618 12.95 -4.36 -11.60
CA LEU A 618 11.95 -3.28 -11.49
C LEU A 618 10.56 -3.72 -11.95
N ARG A 619 10.46 -4.51 -13.02
CA ARG A 619 9.18 -5.09 -13.47
C ARG A 619 8.61 -6.03 -12.42
N LYS A 620 9.45 -6.84 -11.76
CA LYS A 620 9.04 -7.72 -10.67
C LYS A 620 8.56 -6.94 -9.44
N ILE A 621 9.25 -5.85 -9.09
CA ILE A 621 8.84 -4.94 -8.02
C ILE A 621 7.48 -4.30 -8.31
N ASP A 622 7.27 -3.82 -9.54
CA ASP A 622 6.00 -3.22 -9.94
C ASP A 622 4.82 -4.20 -9.77
N LYS A 623 5.05 -5.49 -10.02
CA LYS A 623 4.06 -6.55 -9.77
C LYS A 623 3.87 -6.88 -8.29
N ALA A 624 4.94 -6.83 -7.48
CA ALA A 624 4.94 -7.26 -6.08
C ALA A 624 4.34 -6.24 -5.12
N TYR A 625 4.39 -4.95 -5.46
CA TYR A 625 3.95 -3.84 -4.60
C TYR A 625 2.85 -3.02 -5.26
N PRO A 626 1.62 -3.00 -4.71
CA PRO A 626 0.46 -2.37 -5.36
C PRO A 626 0.63 -0.87 -5.65
N MET A 627 1.19 -0.10 -4.71
CA MET A 627 1.34 1.36 -4.85
C MET A 627 2.65 1.83 -5.48
N VAL A 628 3.60 0.94 -5.72
CA VAL A 628 4.85 1.32 -6.40
C VAL A 628 4.58 1.75 -7.83
N LYS A 629 5.29 2.76 -8.26
CA LYS A 629 5.36 3.19 -9.65
C LYS A 629 6.83 3.23 -10.07
N THR A 630 7.15 2.51 -11.13
CA THR A 630 8.46 2.55 -11.75
C THR A 630 8.36 3.28 -13.08
N ARG A 631 9.28 4.20 -13.35
CA ARG A 631 9.34 4.93 -14.61
C ARG A 631 10.77 5.26 -14.97
N VAL A 632 10.99 5.51 -16.25
CA VAL A 632 12.23 6.06 -16.78
C VAL A 632 11.98 7.54 -17.07
N GLU A 633 12.79 8.42 -16.50
CA GLU A 633 12.73 9.86 -16.80
C GLU A 633 13.37 10.15 -18.17
N GLU A 634 13.11 11.31 -18.74
CA GLU A 634 13.73 11.73 -20.02
C GLU A 634 15.27 11.78 -19.95
N SER A 635 15.83 11.98 -18.77
CA SER A 635 17.27 11.89 -18.50
C SER A 635 17.86 10.48 -18.62
N GLY A 636 17.00 9.44 -18.72
CA GLY A 636 17.40 8.03 -18.71
C GLY A 636 17.53 7.43 -17.32
N GLU A 637 17.28 8.18 -16.25
CA GLU A 637 17.29 7.68 -14.88
C GLU A 637 16.06 6.79 -14.61
N HIS A 638 16.29 5.64 -13.99
CA HIS A 638 15.22 4.78 -13.50
C HIS A 638 14.77 5.27 -12.13
N VAL A 639 13.49 5.62 -12.01
CA VAL A 639 12.91 6.19 -10.79
C VAL A 639 11.86 5.23 -10.21
N ILE A 640 11.96 5.01 -8.89
CA ILE A 640 10.96 4.30 -8.10
C ILE A 640 10.24 5.32 -7.23
N SER A 641 8.91 5.29 -7.24
CA SER A 641 8.07 6.10 -6.35
C SER A 641 7.40 5.22 -5.31
N GLY A 642 7.42 5.64 -4.05
CA GLY A 642 6.86 4.93 -2.91
C GLY A 642 6.16 5.84 -1.91
N THR A 643 5.51 5.24 -0.94
CA THR A 643 4.69 5.91 0.09
C THR A 643 5.52 6.52 1.23
N GLY A 644 6.70 5.96 1.52
CA GLY A 644 7.55 6.40 2.61
C GLY A 644 8.93 5.77 2.58
N GLU A 645 9.80 6.17 3.52
CA GLU A 645 11.19 5.72 3.58
C GLU A 645 11.31 4.20 3.79
N ILE A 646 10.57 3.64 4.76
CA ILE A 646 10.61 2.19 5.07
C ILE A 646 10.11 1.37 3.88
N TYR A 647 9.08 1.86 3.18
CA TYR A 647 8.56 1.20 1.98
C TYR A 647 9.60 1.12 0.87
N LEU A 648 10.28 2.23 0.60
CA LEU A 648 11.36 2.28 -0.39
C LEU A 648 12.57 1.44 0.02
N ASP A 649 12.93 1.42 1.31
CA ASP A 649 14.01 0.59 1.81
C ASP A 649 13.72 -0.90 1.62
N CYS A 650 12.48 -1.35 1.89
CA CYS A 650 12.07 -2.73 1.61
C CYS A 650 12.14 -3.07 0.11
N ILE A 651 11.73 -2.15 -0.75
CA ILE A 651 11.81 -2.33 -2.21
C ILE A 651 13.26 -2.44 -2.69
N LEU A 652 14.13 -1.57 -2.19
CA LEU A 652 15.54 -1.59 -2.53
C LEU A 652 16.24 -2.85 -2.00
N HIS A 653 15.85 -3.33 -0.83
CA HIS A 653 16.30 -4.62 -0.30
C HIS A 653 15.87 -5.78 -1.21
N ASP A 654 14.60 -5.79 -1.64
CA ASP A 654 14.08 -6.82 -2.54
C ASP A 654 14.78 -6.78 -3.91
N LEU A 655 15.05 -5.59 -4.44
CA LEU A 655 15.77 -5.43 -5.70
C LEU A 655 17.21 -5.97 -5.59
N ARG A 656 17.89 -5.69 -4.49
CA ARG A 656 19.27 -6.15 -4.27
C ARG A 656 19.36 -7.64 -4.02
N LYS A 657 18.52 -8.20 -3.17
CA LYS A 657 18.65 -9.57 -2.66
C LYS A 657 17.73 -10.59 -3.32
N LEU A 658 16.48 -10.19 -3.66
CA LEU A 658 15.48 -11.16 -4.13
C LEU A 658 15.37 -11.22 -5.65
N TYR A 659 15.23 -10.08 -6.32
CA TYR A 659 14.89 -10.07 -7.74
C TYR A 659 16.09 -9.87 -8.68
N GLY A 660 17.11 -9.19 -8.24
CA GLY A 660 18.21 -8.81 -9.13
C GLY A 660 19.54 -9.44 -8.77
N ASP A 661 19.84 -9.70 -7.48
CA ASP A 661 21.16 -10.05 -6.97
C ASP A 661 22.24 -9.13 -7.57
N LEU A 662 22.02 -7.84 -7.42
CA LEU A 662 22.84 -6.80 -8.02
C LEU A 662 23.09 -5.66 -7.05
N GLU A 663 24.25 -5.04 -7.18
CA GLU A 663 24.55 -3.83 -6.45
C GLU A 663 24.01 -2.61 -7.19
N ILE A 664 23.24 -1.81 -6.48
CA ILE A 664 22.64 -0.59 -7.01
C ILE A 664 23.15 0.65 -6.29
N LYS A 665 23.42 1.67 -7.06
CA LYS A 665 23.63 3.03 -6.55
C LYS A 665 22.28 3.72 -6.43
N VAL A 666 22.02 4.31 -5.28
CA VAL A 666 20.79 5.01 -4.96
C VAL A 666 21.09 6.50 -4.86
N ALA A 667 20.34 7.31 -5.60
CA ALA A 667 20.45 8.77 -5.52
C ALA A 667 19.68 9.29 -4.29
N ASP A 668 19.93 10.54 -3.92
CA ASP A 668 19.21 11.19 -2.85
C ASP A 668 17.69 11.21 -3.13
N PRO A 669 16.87 10.90 -2.14
CA PRO A 669 15.43 10.88 -2.31
C PRO A 669 14.88 12.27 -2.61
N VAL A 670 13.85 12.31 -3.45
CA VAL A 670 13.15 13.53 -3.86
C VAL A 670 11.65 13.29 -3.72
N VAL A 671 10.90 14.36 -3.61
CA VAL A 671 9.44 14.29 -3.58
C VAL A 671 8.83 14.63 -4.94
N GLU A 672 7.64 14.08 -5.18
CA GLU A 672 6.80 14.50 -6.31
C GLU A 672 6.23 15.88 -6.02
N PHE A 673 6.42 16.83 -6.95
CA PHE A 673 5.77 18.13 -6.91
C PHE A 673 4.55 18.13 -7.82
N CYS A 674 3.66 19.09 -7.60
CA CYS A 674 2.59 19.40 -8.53
C CYS A 674 2.68 20.87 -8.93
N GLU A 675 2.17 21.18 -10.12
CA GLU A 675 2.10 22.54 -10.64
C GLU A 675 0.67 23.04 -10.55
N THR A 676 0.47 24.30 -10.15
CA THR A 676 -0.87 24.90 -10.03
C THR A 676 -0.84 26.38 -10.41
N VAL A 677 -1.99 26.97 -10.52
CA VAL A 677 -2.15 28.42 -10.74
C VAL A 677 -2.97 29.04 -9.59
N VAL A 678 -2.72 30.32 -9.33
CA VAL A 678 -3.38 31.05 -8.25
C VAL A 678 -4.39 32.06 -8.79
N GLU A 679 -4.15 32.58 -9.97
CA GLU A 679 -4.98 33.60 -10.61
C GLU A 679 -5.45 33.15 -11.99
N THR A 680 -6.45 33.82 -12.54
CA THR A 680 -6.89 33.61 -13.94
C THR A 680 -5.84 34.15 -14.89
N SER A 681 -5.64 33.48 -16.04
CA SER A 681 -4.73 33.96 -17.08
C SER A 681 -5.01 35.45 -17.43
N SER A 682 -3.98 36.27 -17.42
CA SER A 682 -4.07 37.70 -17.70
C SER A 682 -4.57 38.03 -19.11
N LEU A 683 -4.39 37.11 -20.05
CA LEU A 683 -4.78 37.23 -21.43
C LEU A 683 -5.48 35.98 -21.96
N LYS A 684 -6.30 36.12 -23.00
CA LYS A 684 -6.76 34.99 -23.82
C LYS A 684 -5.59 34.45 -24.61
N CYS A 685 -5.05 33.32 -24.21
CA CYS A 685 -3.93 32.69 -24.88
C CYS A 685 -4.38 31.99 -26.15
N PHE A 686 -3.58 32.09 -27.20
CA PHE A 686 -3.86 31.37 -28.43
C PHE A 686 -2.59 30.70 -28.97
N ALA A 687 -2.79 29.64 -29.71
CA ALA A 687 -1.75 29.04 -30.51
C ALA A 687 -2.29 28.61 -31.87
N GLU A 688 -1.48 28.79 -32.90
CA GLU A 688 -1.78 28.33 -34.25
C GLU A 688 -1.21 26.94 -34.49
N THR A 689 -1.94 26.14 -35.25
CA THR A 689 -1.41 24.84 -35.71
C THR A 689 -0.22 25.04 -36.65
N PRO A 690 0.70 24.07 -36.77
CA PRO A 690 1.85 24.16 -37.68
C PRO A 690 1.48 24.48 -39.13
N ASN A 691 0.30 24.01 -39.57
CA ASN A 691 -0.24 24.32 -40.92
C ASN A 691 -0.88 25.71 -41.04
N LYS A 692 -0.96 26.48 -39.91
CA LYS A 692 -1.57 27.81 -39.81
C LYS A 692 -3.04 27.88 -40.29
N LYS A 693 -3.75 26.78 -40.22
CA LYS A 693 -5.15 26.70 -40.66
C LYS A 693 -6.13 26.66 -39.47
N ASN A 694 -5.63 26.31 -38.29
CA ASN A 694 -6.45 26.28 -37.09
C ASN A 694 -5.80 27.12 -36.00
N LYS A 695 -6.65 27.69 -35.14
CA LYS A 695 -6.23 28.52 -34.04
C LYS A 695 -7.10 28.21 -32.83
N LEU A 696 -6.49 27.95 -31.69
CA LEU A 696 -7.16 27.59 -30.45
C LEU A 696 -6.93 28.68 -29.39
N PHE A 697 -7.96 29.01 -28.64
CA PHE A 697 -7.90 29.99 -27.57
C PHE A 697 -8.30 29.35 -26.25
N MET A 698 -7.44 29.48 -25.25
CA MET A 698 -7.71 28.98 -23.91
C MET A 698 -7.39 30.00 -22.83
N VAL A 699 -8.01 29.78 -21.67
CA VAL A 699 -7.74 30.49 -20.42
C VAL A 699 -7.64 29.47 -19.33
N ALA A 700 -6.68 29.62 -18.42
CA ALA A 700 -6.53 28.81 -17.22
C ALA A 700 -6.98 29.63 -16.00
N GLU A 701 -7.68 29.01 -15.10
CA GLU A 701 -8.08 29.59 -13.81
C GLU A 701 -7.95 28.57 -12.69
N PRO A 702 -7.78 29.00 -11.42
CA PRO A 702 -7.74 28.08 -10.30
C PRO A 702 -9.09 27.37 -10.13
N LEU A 703 -9.04 26.10 -9.82
CA LEU A 703 -10.22 25.32 -9.49
C LEU A 703 -10.59 25.56 -8.03
N GLU A 704 -11.88 25.54 -7.71
CA GLU A 704 -12.38 25.72 -6.36
C GLU A 704 -11.83 24.64 -5.42
N LYS A 705 -11.59 25.02 -4.16
CA LYS A 705 -11.02 24.10 -3.15
C LYS A 705 -11.95 22.91 -2.92
N GLY A 706 -11.36 21.72 -2.91
CA GLY A 706 -12.07 20.47 -2.67
C GLY A 706 -12.57 19.76 -3.93
N VAL A 707 -12.72 20.45 -5.06
CA VAL A 707 -13.16 19.82 -6.32
C VAL A 707 -12.16 18.77 -6.79
N GLY A 708 -10.88 19.13 -6.81
CA GLY A 708 -9.82 18.21 -7.24
C GLY A 708 -9.77 16.94 -6.38
N GLU A 709 -9.87 17.09 -5.07
CA GLU A 709 -9.91 15.96 -4.12
C GLU A 709 -11.18 15.10 -4.28
N ASP A 710 -12.30 15.69 -4.57
CA ASP A 710 -13.56 14.95 -4.77
C ASP A 710 -13.57 14.17 -6.08
N ILE A 711 -12.90 14.68 -7.13
CA ILE A 711 -12.68 13.93 -8.39
C ILE A 711 -11.74 12.75 -8.12
N GLU A 712 -10.61 12.98 -7.45
CA GLU A 712 -9.66 11.92 -7.12
C GLU A 712 -10.27 10.82 -6.23
N LYS A 713 -11.11 11.20 -5.28
CA LYS A 713 -11.88 10.26 -4.43
C LYS A 713 -13.00 9.54 -5.18
N GLY A 714 -13.26 9.92 -6.44
CA GLY A 714 -14.30 9.31 -7.29
C GLY A 714 -15.73 9.59 -6.83
N LYS A 715 -15.97 10.67 -6.10
CA LYS A 715 -17.32 11.14 -5.77
C LYS A 715 -18.05 11.67 -7.00
N VAL A 716 -17.30 12.12 -7.99
CA VAL A 716 -17.78 12.48 -9.32
C VAL A 716 -16.92 11.78 -10.37
N ARG A 717 -17.56 11.29 -11.44
CA ARG A 717 -16.90 10.62 -12.57
C ARG A 717 -17.36 11.22 -13.87
N ILE A 718 -16.46 11.27 -14.84
CA ILE A 718 -16.79 11.77 -16.18
C ILE A 718 -17.76 10.82 -16.93
N ASP A 719 -17.74 9.52 -16.60
CA ASP A 719 -18.56 8.47 -17.20
C ASP A 719 -20.05 8.57 -16.80
N TRP A 720 -20.38 9.43 -15.81
CA TRP A 720 -21.75 9.65 -15.41
C TRP A 720 -22.50 10.44 -16.48
N ASP A 721 -23.81 10.27 -16.47
CA ASP A 721 -24.70 11.11 -17.25
C ASP A 721 -24.44 12.60 -17.00
N ALA A 722 -24.37 13.39 -18.07
CA ALA A 722 -24.06 14.84 -17.98
C ALA A 722 -24.98 15.60 -16.98
N ARG A 723 -26.23 15.10 -16.78
CA ARG A 723 -27.15 15.65 -15.77
C ARG A 723 -26.64 15.42 -14.35
N ARG A 724 -26.19 14.19 -14.05
CA ARG A 724 -25.70 13.82 -12.72
C ARG A 724 -24.40 14.56 -12.38
N VAL A 725 -23.51 14.70 -13.36
CA VAL A 725 -22.27 15.50 -13.21
C VAL A 725 -22.64 16.95 -12.92
N SER A 726 -23.52 17.54 -13.73
CA SER A 726 -23.98 18.91 -13.55
C SER A 726 -24.63 19.15 -12.18
N ASP A 727 -25.51 18.25 -11.73
CA ASP A 727 -26.15 18.33 -10.42
C ASP A 727 -25.14 18.29 -9.27
N PHE A 728 -24.09 17.50 -9.40
CA PHE A 728 -23.02 17.43 -8.40
C PHE A 728 -22.30 18.77 -8.26
N PHE A 729 -21.83 19.36 -9.38
CA PHE A 729 -21.11 20.62 -9.36
C PHE A 729 -21.98 21.80 -8.93
N THR A 730 -23.24 21.83 -9.35
CA THR A 730 -24.20 22.89 -8.94
C THR A 730 -24.55 22.81 -7.45
N LYS A 731 -24.76 21.59 -6.90
CA LYS A 731 -25.16 21.43 -5.49
C LYS A 731 -24.01 21.64 -4.50
N ASN A 732 -22.83 21.17 -4.83
CA ASN A 732 -21.72 21.16 -3.90
C ASN A 732 -20.78 22.35 -4.04
N TYR A 733 -20.69 22.96 -5.23
CA TYR A 733 -19.72 24.00 -5.56
C TYR A 733 -20.31 25.25 -6.18
N ASP A 734 -21.64 25.36 -6.24
CA ASP A 734 -22.37 26.52 -6.79
C ASP A 734 -21.99 26.88 -8.24
N TRP A 735 -21.58 25.88 -9.07
CA TRP A 735 -21.29 26.13 -10.46
C TRP A 735 -22.57 26.48 -11.24
N ASP A 736 -22.43 27.38 -12.21
CA ASP A 736 -23.53 27.64 -13.15
C ASP A 736 -23.88 26.36 -13.93
N LEU A 737 -25.18 26.11 -14.11
CA LEU A 737 -25.71 24.92 -14.77
C LEU A 737 -25.16 24.74 -16.20
N LEU A 738 -24.90 25.82 -16.92
CA LEU A 738 -24.37 25.79 -18.28
C LEU A 738 -22.87 25.37 -18.24
N ALA A 739 -22.09 25.97 -17.34
CA ALA A 739 -20.69 25.64 -17.14
C ALA A 739 -20.52 24.17 -16.70
N ALA A 740 -21.38 23.71 -15.78
CA ALA A 740 -21.34 22.31 -15.31
C ALA A 740 -21.70 21.28 -16.40
N ARG A 741 -22.57 21.65 -17.36
CA ARG A 741 -22.91 20.77 -18.52
C ARG A 741 -21.88 20.83 -19.64
N SER A 742 -21.03 21.84 -19.65
CA SER A 742 -19.98 22.00 -20.68
C SER A 742 -18.63 21.39 -20.28
N ILE A 743 -18.57 20.63 -19.20
CA ILE A 743 -17.39 19.86 -18.80
C ILE A 743 -17.14 18.78 -19.86
N TRP A 744 -15.93 18.75 -20.41
CA TRP A 744 -15.52 17.78 -21.43
C TRP A 744 -14.70 16.62 -20.91
N ALA A 745 -13.76 16.92 -20.01
CA ALA A 745 -12.86 15.92 -19.48
C ALA A 745 -12.24 16.34 -18.14
N PHE A 746 -11.74 15.36 -17.43
CA PHE A 746 -10.81 15.54 -16.32
C PHE A 746 -9.38 15.24 -16.80
N GLY A 747 -8.36 15.76 -16.12
CA GLY A 747 -6.96 15.59 -16.48
C GLY A 747 -6.06 15.44 -15.25
N PRO A 748 -4.94 14.69 -15.37
CA PRO A 748 -4.36 14.03 -16.54
C PRO A 748 -5.07 12.77 -17.02
N ASP A 749 -5.86 12.13 -16.15
CA ASP A 749 -6.65 10.93 -16.41
C ASP A 749 -8.13 11.23 -16.09
N ASN A 750 -9.03 10.31 -16.38
CA ASN A 750 -10.47 10.47 -16.10
C ASN A 750 -10.80 10.71 -14.62
N ASN A 751 -9.87 10.47 -13.72
CA ASN A 751 -9.96 10.74 -12.28
C ASN A 751 -9.00 11.88 -11.82
N GLY A 752 -8.44 12.63 -12.74
CA GLY A 752 -7.45 13.68 -12.43
C GLY A 752 -8.08 14.96 -11.89
N PRO A 753 -7.31 15.75 -11.08
CA PRO A 753 -7.81 16.90 -10.34
C PRO A 753 -7.96 18.19 -11.18
N ASN A 754 -7.94 18.11 -12.49
CA ASN A 754 -8.10 19.24 -13.39
C ASN A 754 -9.35 19.08 -14.24
N VAL A 755 -9.92 20.19 -14.71
CA VAL A 755 -11.16 20.20 -15.49
C VAL A 755 -10.98 20.98 -16.79
N LEU A 756 -11.43 20.38 -17.90
CA LEU A 756 -11.55 21.06 -19.19
C LEU A 756 -13.02 21.42 -19.45
N VAL A 757 -13.28 22.69 -19.71
CA VAL A 757 -14.63 23.24 -19.94
C VAL A 757 -14.70 23.93 -21.29
N ASP A 758 -15.77 23.73 -22.03
CA ASP A 758 -16.09 24.48 -23.24
C ASP A 758 -16.93 25.72 -22.89
N ASP A 759 -16.26 26.87 -22.84
CA ASP A 759 -16.87 28.18 -22.56
C ASP A 759 -16.98 29.04 -23.84
N SER A 760 -16.92 28.41 -25.03
CA SER A 760 -17.03 29.11 -26.29
C SER A 760 -18.47 29.50 -26.62
N LEU A 761 -18.66 30.67 -27.23
CA LEU A 761 -19.97 31.16 -27.60
C LEU A 761 -20.43 30.55 -28.94
N PRO A 762 -21.69 30.08 -29.06
CA PRO A 762 -22.24 29.56 -30.34
C PRO A 762 -22.23 30.56 -31.47
N SER A 763 -22.12 31.87 -31.16
CA SER A 763 -22.03 32.94 -32.15
C SER A 763 -20.63 33.14 -32.75
N GLU A 764 -19.62 32.65 -32.08
CA GLU A 764 -18.19 32.81 -32.46
C GLU A 764 -17.60 31.53 -33.02
N VAL A 765 -18.09 30.35 -32.61
CA VAL A 765 -17.52 29.05 -32.94
C VAL A 765 -18.57 28.12 -33.49
N ASP A 766 -18.25 27.40 -34.57
CA ASP A 766 -19.07 26.28 -35.04
C ASP A 766 -18.92 25.08 -34.06
N LYS A 767 -19.97 24.90 -33.22
CA LYS A 767 -20.02 23.82 -32.21
C LYS A 767 -19.98 22.43 -32.82
N ALA A 768 -20.44 22.24 -34.06
CA ALA A 768 -20.40 20.93 -34.70
C ALA A 768 -18.98 20.54 -35.05
N MET A 769 -18.20 21.48 -35.59
CA MET A 769 -16.78 21.26 -35.92
C MET A 769 -15.94 21.10 -34.67
N LEU A 770 -16.19 21.92 -33.66
CA LEU A 770 -15.50 21.85 -32.38
C LEU A 770 -15.76 20.47 -31.70
N LYS A 771 -16.98 19.96 -31.77
CA LYS A 771 -17.32 18.64 -31.23
C LYS A 771 -16.64 17.48 -31.97
N GLN A 772 -16.41 17.59 -33.28
CA GLN A 772 -15.64 16.60 -34.03
C GLN A 772 -14.15 16.56 -33.62
N SER A 773 -13.62 17.67 -33.15
CA SER A 773 -12.24 17.78 -32.69
C SER A 773 -12.09 17.54 -31.17
N LYS A 774 -13.18 17.21 -30.46
CA LYS A 774 -13.22 17.08 -29.01
C LYS A 774 -12.16 16.11 -28.48
N GLU A 775 -12.07 14.92 -29.04
CA GLU A 775 -11.13 13.87 -28.60
C GLU A 775 -9.68 14.33 -28.69
N SER A 776 -9.30 14.97 -29.79
CA SER A 776 -7.94 15.52 -29.98
C SER A 776 -7.62 16.65 -28.98
N LEU A 777 -8.62 17.52 -28.67
CA LEU A 777 -8.47 18.56 -27.67
C LEU A 777 -8.34 17.99 -26.26
N VAL A 778 -9.13 16.97 -25.93
CA VAL A 778 -9.05 16.27 -24.65
C VAL A 778 -7.70 15.58 -24.47
N GLN A 779 -7.20 14.89 -25.51
CA GLN A 779 -5.87 14.26 -25.46
C GLN A 779 -4.76 15.31 -25.26
N GLY A 780 -4.84 16.43 -25.97
CA GLY A 780 -3.88 17.52 -25.80
C GLY A 780 -3.90 18.15 -24.42
N PHE A 781 -5.08 18.33 -23.84
CA PHE A 781 -5.28 18.77 -22.46
C PHE A 781 -4.75 17.75 -21.43
N GLN A 782 -5.07 16.48 -21.58
CA GLN A 782 -4.59 15.42 -20.70
C GLN A 782 -3.07 15.29 -20.73
N TRP A 783 -2.47 15.42 -21.93
CA TRP A 783 -1.02 15.48 -22.06
C TRP A 783 -0.43 16.72 -21.38
N ALA A 784 -1.02 17.90 -21.56
CA ALA A 784 -0.56 19.12 -20.91
C ALA A 784 -0.63 19.02 -19.37
N THR A 785 -1.69 18.40 -18.83
CA THR A 785 -1.87 18.25 -17.37
C THR A 785 -1.01 17.14 -16.77
N LYS A 786 -0.57 16.16 -17.56
CA LYS A 786 0.36 15.12 -17.15
C LYS A 786 1.78 15.64 -16.97
N GLU A 787 2.20 16.53 -17.85
CA GLU A 787 3.54 17.12 -17.89
C GLU A 787 3.41 18.64 -17.95
N GLY A 788 3.59 19.32 -16.82
CA GLY A 788 3.43 20.76 -16.73
C GLY A 788 4.64 21.57 -17.27
N PRO A 789 4.49 22.86 -17.55
CA PRO A 789 5.54 23.69 -18.14
C PRO A 789 6.64 24.13 -17.18
N LEU A 790 6.42 24.09 -15.85
CA LEU A 790 7.43 24.52 -14.87
C LEU A 790 8.53 23.49 -14.66
N CYS A 791 8.18 22.28 -14.26
CA CYS A 791 9.14 21.23 -13.90
C CYS A 791 8.82 19.89 -14.56
N ASP A 792 7.93 19.84 -15.53
CA ASP A 792 7.45 18.59 -16.12
C ASP A 792 6.82 17.66 -15.06
N GLU A 793 6.09 18.26 -14.11
CA GLU A 793 5.30 17.58 -13.07
C GLU A 793 3.82 17.76 -13.36
N LYS A 794 2.98 16.94 -12.71
CA LYS A 794 1.53 16.97 -12.95
C LYS A 794 0.92 18.29 -12.53
N ILE A 795 0.02 18.81 -13.36
CA ILE A 795 -0.80 19.96 -13.01
C ILE A 795 -1.93 19.52 -12.08
N ARG A 796 -2.26 20.35 -11.09
CA ARG A 796 -3.26 20.06 -10.08
C ARG A 796 -4.14 21.28 -9.81
N SER A 797 -5.44 21.04 -9.63
CA SER A 797 -6.44 22.05 -9.24
C SER A 797 -6.52 23.23 -10.20
N VAL A 798 -6.49 22.97 -11.51
CA VAL A 798 -6.60 23.97 -12.56
C VAL A 798 -7.81 23.67 -13.44
N LYS A 799 -8.57 24.73 -13.78
CA LYS A 799 -9.68 24.69 -14.72
C LYS A 799 -9.21 25.37 -16.02
N PHE A 800 -9.24 24.63 -17.11
CA PHE A 800 -8.96 25.16 -18.45
C PHE A 800 -10.28 25.40 -19.18
N LYS A 801 -10.42 26.59 -19.74
CA LYS A 801 -11.58 26.99 -20.52
C LYS A 801 -11.21 27.20 -21.98
N ILE A 802 -11.92 26.53 -22.88
CA ILE A 802 -11.84 26.80 -24.30
C ILE A 802 -12.73 28.00 -24.58
N MET A 803 -12.11 29.14 -24.97
CA MET A 803 -12.81 30.39 -25.19
C MET A 803 -13.24 30.58 -26.65
N ASN A 804 -12.40 30.16 -27.60
CA ASN A 804 -12.65 30.24 -29.03
C ASN A 804 -11.86 29.18 -29.77
N ALA A 805 -12.29 28.79 -30.96
CA ALA A 805 -11.56 27.90 -31.86
C ALA A 805 -11.89 28.25 -33.31
N GLU A 806 -10.88 28.62 -34.06
CA GLU A 806 -10.95 28.79 -35.52
C GLU A 806 -10.43 27.50 -36.15
N LEU A 807 -11.33 26.72 -36.73
CA LEU A 807 -11.02 25.40 -37.30
C LEU A 807 -11.24 25.40 -38.81
N SER A 808 -10.37 24.70 -39.55
CA SER A 808 -10.51 24.50 -41.00
C SER A 808 -11.69 23.58 -41.30
N ASP A 809 -12.38 23.87 -42.41
CA ASP A 809 -13.48 23.02 -42.91
C ASP A 809 -12.98 21.67 -43.37
N ASP A 810 -11.75 21.55 -43.82
CA ASP A 810 -11.14 20.31 -44.27
C ASP A 810 -10.69 19.41 -43.12
N PRO A 811 -11.28 18.19 -42.98
CA PRO A 811 -10.91 17.24 -41.90
C PRO A 811 -9.42 16.89 -41.90
N VAL A 812 -8.75 16.82 -43.04
CA VAL A 812 -7.32 16.49 -43.12
C VAL A 812 -6.47 17.58 -42.45
N MET A 813 -6.87 18.84 -42.59
CA MET A 813 -6.14 19.96 -42.00
C MET A 813 -6.35 20.15 -40.50
N ARG A 814 -7.38 19.51 -39.91
CA ARG A 814 -7.69 19.49 -38.48
C ARG A 814 -7.46 18.13 -37.85
N GLY A 815 -6.61 17.29 -38.41
CA GLY A 815 -6.28 15.99 -37.83
C GLY A 815 -5.60 16.08 -36.47
N GLY A 816 -5.65 15.01 -35.69
CA GLY A 816 -5.10 14.91 -34.34
C GLY A 816 -3.64 15.35 -34.23
N GLY A 817 -2.79 15.02 -35.21
CA GLY A 817 -1.40 15.41 -35.27
C GLY A 817 -1.16 16.95 -35.35
N GLN A 818 -2.19 17.72 -35.69
CA GLN A 818 -2.15 19.19 -35.71
C GLN A 818 -2.75 19.76 -34.42
N ILE A 819 -3.87 19.19 -33.93
CA ILE A 819 -4.63 19.77 -32.83
C ILE A 819 -4.02 19.39 -31.48
N ILE A 820 -3.58 18.14 -31.26
CA ILE A 820 -3.06 17.67 -29.98
C ILE A 820 -1.85 18.52 -29.48
N PRO A 821 -0.78 18.71 -30.28
CA PRO A 821 0.37 19.52 -29.85
C PRO A 821 0.02 21.01 -29.69
N THR A 822 -0.94 21.49 -30.48
CA THR A 822 -1.39 22.89 -30.37
C THR A 822 -2.23 23.10 -29.11
N ALA A 823 -3.11 22.17 -28.74
CA ALA A 823 -3.86 22.20 -27.50
C ALA A 823 -2.93 22.16 -26.27
N ARG A 824 -1.89 21.32 -26.29
CA ARG A 824 -0.85 21.30 -25.24
C ARG A 824 -0.15 22.68 -25.15
N ARG A 825 0.24 23.22 -26.27
CA ARG A 825 0.96 24.50 -26.34
C ARG A 825 0.12 25.67 -25.84
N VAL A 826 -1.19 25.73 -26.18
CA VAL A 826 -2.06 26.80 -25.70
C VAL A 826 -2.37 26.63 -24.22
N ALA A 827 -2.51 25.40 -23.72
CA ALA A 827 -2.69 25.14 -22.31
C ALA A 827 -1.48 25.60 -21.48
N TYR A 828 -0.25 25.38 -22.00
CA TYR A 828 0.98 25.87 -21.38
C TYR A 828 1.06 27.40 -21.34
N SER A 829 0.72 28.07 -22.42
CA SER A 829 0.69 29.55 -22.44
C SER A 829 -0.34 30.10 -21.46
N ALA A 830 -1.54 29.53 -21.41
CA ALA A 830 -2.57 29.89 -20.45
C ALA A 830 -2.14 29.70 -19.00
N PHE A 831 -1.51 28.55 -18.71
CA PHE A 831 -1.00 28.22 -17.40
C PHE A 831 0.10 29.19 -16.93
N LEU A 832 1.09 29.47 -17.78
CA LEU A 832 2.20 30.36 -17.43
C LEU A 832 1.76 31.82 -17.21
N LEU A 833 0.68 32.25 -17.85
CA LEU A 833 0.10 33.60 -17.66
C LEU A 833 -0.91 33.68 -16.48
N ALA A 834 -1.15 32.57 -15.81
CA ALA A 834 -2.09 32.43 -14.69
C ALA A 834 -1.42 32.45 -13.31
N THR A 835 -0.28 33.11 -13.17
CA THR A 835 0.51 33.15 -11.92
C THR A 835 0.80 31.75 -11.38
N PRO A 836 1.68 30.98 -12.05
CA PRO A 836 1.94 29.59 -11.70
C PRO A 836 2.65 29.45 -10.35
N ARG A 837 2.36 28.39 -9.63
CA ARG A 837 2.98 28.03 -8.34
C ARG A 837 3.29 26.53 -8.31
N LEU A 838 4.22 26.16 -7.43
CA LEU A 838 4.51 24.77 -7.10
C LEU A 838 3.72 24.37 -5.86
N MET A 839 3.29 23.10 -5.83
CA MET A 839 2.75 22.45 -4.65
C MET A 839 3.68 21.34 -4.20
N GLU A 840 3.92 21.27 -2.90
CA GLU A 840 4.63 20.18 -2.24
C GLU A 840 3.67 19.27 -1.48
N PRO A 841 3.97 17.96 -1.37
CA PRO A 841 3.19 17.07 -0.53
C PRO A 841 3.51 17.32 0.93
N VAL A 842 2.47 17.28 1.76
CA VAL A 842 2.58 17.40 3.22
C VAL A 842 2.24 16.07 3.85
N MET A 843 3.11 15.62 4.75
CA MET A 843 2.93 14.43 5.54
C MET A 843 2.25 14.79 6.87
N PHE A 844 1.26 13.99 7.24
CA PHE A 844 0.73 14.00 8.59
C PHE A 844 1.60 13.10 9.45
N SER A 845 2.06 13.60 10.58
CA SER A 845 2.90 12.87 11.53
C SER A 845 2.17 12.71 12.85
N GLU A 846 2.01 11.46 13.27
CA GLU A 846 1.53 11.08 14.59
C GLU A 846 2.72 10.62 15.42
N ILE A 847 3.02 11.35 16.52
CA ILE A 847 4.18 11.13 17.35
C ILE A 847 3.72 10.76 18.75
N GLU A 848 4.06 9.56 19.19
CA GLU A 848 3.82 9.08 20.54
C GLU A 848 5.06 9.29 21.38
N CYS A 849 4.91 9.95 22.54
CA CYS A 849 6.03 10.28 23.41
C CYS A 849 5.62 10.45 24.87
N PRO A 850 6.54 10.32 25.83
CA PRO A 850 6.35 10.80 27.20
C PRO A 850 6.23 12.32 27.27
N ALA A 851 5.60 12.83 28.34
CA ALA A 851 5.41 14.26 28.56
C ALA A 851 6.72 15.07 28.47
N ASP A 852 7.81 14.53 28.99
CA ASP A 852 9.12 15.20 29.04
C ASP A 852 9.75 15.45 27.66
N CYS A 853 9.35 14.67 26.65
CA CYS A 853 9.89 14.75 25.30
C CYS A 853 9.14 15.74 24.40
N VAL A 854 7.96 16.25 24.78
CA VAL A 854 7.13 17.12 23.96
C VAL A 854 7.87 18.37 23.49
N ALA A 855 8.62 19.03 24.38
CA ALA A 855 9.39 20.23 24.02
C ALA A 855 10.49 19.95 22.97
N ALA A 856 11.14 18.79 23.06
CA ALA A 856 12.14 18.37 22.07
C ALA A 856 11.50 18.15 20.69
N ILE A 857 10.31 17.58 20.64
CA ILE A 857 9.55 17.34 19.39
C ILE A 857 9.23 18.67 18.71
N TYR A 858 8.76 19.67 19.45
CA TYR A 858 8.49 21.01 18.89
C TYR A 858 9.74 21.63 18.27
N ASN A 859 10.89 21.48 18.91
CA ASN A 859 12.16 21.98 18.41
C ASN A 859 12.58 21.28 17.09
N VAL A 860 12.42 19.95 17.02
CA VAL A 860 12.76 19.19 15.80
C VAL A 860 11.83 19.57 14.65
N LEU A 861 10.51 19.67 14.91
CA LEU A 861 9.53 20.05 13.89
C LEU A 861 9.75 21.46 13.35
N SER A 862 10.04 22.44 14.22
CA SER A 862 10.25 23.82 13.79
C SER A 862 11.47 23.98 12.89
N ARG A 863 12.55 23.21 13.12
CA ARG A 863 13.74 23.20 12.25
C ARG A 863 13.45 22.67 10.84
N ARG A 864 12.40 21.82 10.69
CA ARG A 864 12.02 21.14 9.46
C ARG A 864 10.74 21.71 8.82
N ARG A 865 10.43 22.97 9.05
CA ARG A 865 9.22 23.65 8.55
C ARG A 865 7.91 22.94 8.96
N GLY A 866 7.96 22.02 9.92
CA GLY A 866 6.77 21.34 10.45
C GLY A 866 6.05 22.20 11.47
N HIS A 867 4.75 21.94 11.64
CA HIS A 867 3.97 22.60 12.68
C HIS A 867 3.05 21.60 13.39
N VAL A 868 2.92 21.80 14.71
CA VAL A 868 2.05 20.98 15.54
C VAL A 868 0.60 21.47 15.37
N VAL A 869 -0.30 20.55 15.14
CA VAL A 869 -1.75 20.80 15.06
C VAL A 869 -2.38 20.71 16.44
N ARG A 870 -2.03 19.67 17.16
CA ARG A 870 -2.53 19.42 18.53
C ARG A 870 -1.61 18.44 19.25
N ASP A 871 -1.60 18.56 20.57
CA ASP A 871 -1.00 17.61 21.49
C ASP A 871 -2.08 17.14 22.47
N LEU A 872 -2.18 15.85 22.65
CA LEU A 872 -3.21 15.22 23.47
C LEU A 872 -2.59 14.24 24.47
N PRO A 873 -2.89 14.38 25.78
CA PRO A 873 -2.52 13.35 26.74
C PRO A 873 -3.41 12.11 26.52
N LYS A 874 -2.83 10.90 26.62
CA LYS A 874 -3.60 9.65 26.59
C LYS A 874 -4.14 9.35 28.00
N PRO A 875 -5.46 9.30 28.20
CA PRO A 875 -6.06 9.01 29.51
C PRO A 875 -5.58 7.67 30.08
N GLY A 876 -5.19 7.64 31.34
CA GLY A 876 -4.71 6.43 32.02
C GLY A 876 -3.32 5.95 31.60
N SER A 877 -2.53 6.82 30.94
CA SER A 877 -1.16 6.56 30.50
C SER A 877 -0.32 7.83 30.68
N PRO A 878 0.99 7.73 30.96
CA PRO A 878 1.89 8.89 30.97
C PRO A 878 2.27 9.41 29.58
N MET A 879 1.67 8.88 28.54
CA MET A 879 2.01 9.15 27.15
C MET A 879 1.19 10.31 26.57
N TYR A 880 1.83 11.04 25.66
CA TYR A 880 1.21 12.09 24.83
C TYR A 880 1.24 11.68 23.38
N VAL A 881 0.27 12.14 22.63
CA VAL A 881 0.24 12.04 21.16
C VAL A 881 0.29 13.44 20.59
N VAL A 882 1.31 13.69 19.78
CA VAL A 882 1.48 14.96 19.06
C VAL A 882 1.14 14.74 17.60
N HIS A 883 0.16 15.49 17.11
CA HIS A 883 -0.21 15.53 15.70
C HIS A 883 0.44 16.74 15.05
N ALA A 884 1.19 16.50 13.98
CA ALA A 884 1.91 17.55 13.28
C ALA A 884 1.82 17.38 11.76
N TYR A 885 1.94 18.49 11.03
CA TYR A 885 2.17 18.49 9.60
C TYR A 885 3.64 18.76 9.29
N LEU A 886 4.20 18.01 8.36
CA LEU A 886 5.59 18.12 7.94
C LEU A 886 5.65 18.06 6.41
N PRO A 887 6.29 19.03 5.72
CA PRO A 887 6.53 18.91 4.28
C PRO A 887 7.35 17.64 3.98
N ALA A 888 6.94 16.88 2.97
CA ALA A 888 7.58 15.60 2.65
C ALA A 888 9.07 15.76 2.29
N MET A 889 9.47 16.89 1.72
CA MET A 889 10.87 17.18 1.42
C MET A 889 11.74 17.26 2.68
N GLU A 890 11.16 17.70 3.79
CA GLU A 890 11.83 17.79 5.09
C GLU A 890 11.62 16.54 5.98
N SER A 891 10.88 15.55 5.50
CA SER A 891 10.61 14.32 6.26
C SER A 891 11.79 13.35 6.27
N PHE A 892 12.72 13.47 5.30
CA PHE A 892 13.87 12.59 5.22
C PHE A 892 14.76 12.69 6.45
N GLY A 893 14.99 11.55 7.11
CA GLY A 893 15.75 11.48 8.36
C GLY A 893 15.06 12.13 9.57
N PHE A 894 13.78 12.51 9.47
CA PHE A 894 13.03 13.09 10.59
C PHE A 894 12.93 12.15 11.79
N GLU A 895 12.68 10.87 11.53
CA GLU A 895 12.56 9.86 12.58
C GLU A 895 13.89 9.66 13.33
N THR A 896 15.01 9.69 12.64
CA THR A 896 16.34 9.60 13.23
C THR A 896 16.64 10.81 14.14
N ASP A 897 16.35 12.02 13.65
CA ASP A 897 16.53 13.24 14.45
C ASP A 897 15.61 13.24 15.68
N LEU A 898 14.36 12.79 15.49
CA LEU A 898 13.40 12.69 16.58
C LEU A 898 13.91 11.74 17.68
N ARG A 899 14.34 10.55 17.33
CA ARG A 899 14.90 9.57 18.27
C ARG A 899 16.15 10.09 18.96
N THR A 900 17.03 10.78 18.25
CA THR A 900 18.25 11.36 18.81
C THR A 900 17.91 12.40 19.89
N HIS A 901 16.94 13.28 19.63
CA HIS A 901 16.59 14.36 20.57
C HIS A 901 15.67 13.90 21.71
N THR A 902 15.03 12.75 21.59
CA THR A 902 14.15 12.17 22.63
C THR A 902 14.74 10.94 23.31
N SER A 903 16.05 10.65 23.10
CA SER A 903 16.72 9.46 23.64
C SER A 903 16.02 8.14 23.31
N GLY A 904 15.42 8.05 22.12
CA GLY A 904 14.71 6.89 21.64
C GLY A 904 13.30 6.67 22.20
N GLN A 905 12.77 7.61 23.00
CA GLN A 905 11.48 7.45 23.68
C GLN A 905 10.27 7.84 22.82
N ALA A 906 10.47 8.61 21.74
CA ALA A 906 9.41 9.00 20.84
C ALA A 906 9.36 8.06 19.64
N MET A 907 8.14 7.68 19.28
CA MET A 907 7.83 6.90 18.08
C MET A 907 7.00 7.75 17.13
N CYS A 908 7.32 7.72 15.85
CA CYS A 908 6.64 8.50 14.84
C CYS A 908 6.09 7.61 13.73
N GLN A 909 4.89 7.92 13.29
CA GLN A 909 4.32 7.38 12.05
C GLN A 909 3.94 8.53 11.14
N THR A 910 4.42 8.50 9.90
CA THR A 910 4.16 9.53 8.91
C THR A 910 3.35 8.95 7.76
N MET A 911 2.44 9.76 7.23
CA MET A 911 1.62 9.39 6.08
C MET A 911 1.28 10.62 5.25
N PHE A 912 1.10 10.45 3.94
CA PHE A 912 0.65 11.53 3.08
C PHE A 912 -0.74 12.02 3.48
N ASP A 913 -0.93 13.35 3.52
CA ASP A 913 -2.21 13.96 3.86
C ASP A 913 -2.76 14.83 2.73
N HIS A 914 -2.08 15.90 2.37
CA HIS A 914 -2.55 16.85 1.37
C HIS A 914 -1.40 17.53 0.63
N TRP A 915 -1.77 18.28 -0.40
CA TRP A 915 -0.86 19.13 -1.16
C TRP A 915 -0.94 20.58 -0.68
N GLN A 916 0.21 21.23 -0.50
CA GLN A 916 0.31 22.62 -0.07
C GLN A 916 1.17 23.42 -1.02
N LEU A 917 0.85 24.72 -1.17
CA LEU A 917 1.68 25.64 -1.97
C LEU A 917 3.04 25.82 -1.34
N VAL A 918 4.10 25.71 -2.16
CA VAL A 918 5.46 26.06 -1.76
C VAL A 918 5.56 27.58 -1.66
N PRO A 919 6.14 28.13 -0.57
CA PRO A 919 6.32 29.57 -0.43
C PRO A 919 7.23 30.14 -1.54
N GLY A 920 6.84 31.26 -2.10
CA GLY A 920 7.60 32.01 -3.11
C GLY A 920 7.08 31.86 -4.54
N ASP A 921 7.68 32.61 -5.44
CA ASP A 921 7.38 32.58 -6.87
C ASP A 921 8.45 31.80 -7.63
N PRO A 922 8.12 30.69 -8.32
CA PRO A 922 9.09 29.92 -9.07
C PRO A 922 9.68 30.70 -10.27
N LEU A 923 8.97 31.67 -10.81
CA LEU A 923 9.40 32.46 -11.98
C LEU A 923 10.14 33.76 -11.63
N ASP A 924 10.27 34.11 -10.35
CA ASP A 924 10.97 35.33 -9.93
C ASP A 924 12.47 35.25 -10.22
N ARG A 925 12.94 36.02 -11.21
CA ARG A 925 14.32 36.07 -11.64
C ARG A 925 15.23 36.93 -10.73
N SER A 926 14.64 37.74 -9.84
CA SER A 926 15.41 38.59 -8.92
C SER A 926 16.11 37.78 -7.82
N ILE A 927 15.68 36.53 -7.60
CA ILE A 927 16.20 35.64 -6.58
C ILE A 927 17.54 35.04 -6.99
N LEU A 928 18.59 35.39 -6.25
CA LEU A 928 19.92 34.78 -6.37
C LEU A 928 20.03 33.59 -5.45
N LEU A 929 20.08 32.37 -6.01
CA LEU A 929 20.29 31.16 -5.26
C LEU A 929 21.77 30.95 -4.95
N ARG A 930 22.09 30.71 -3.69
CA ARG A 930 23.43 30.36 -3.22
C ARG A 930 23.50 28.84 -2.99
N PRO A 931 24.34 28.09 -3.72
CA PRO A 931 24.30 26.62 -3.70
C PRO A 931 24.59 25.95 -2.35
N LEU A 932 25.28 26.64 -1.43
CA LEU A 932 25.74 26.08 -0.15
C LEU A 932 24.96 26.61 1.06
N GLU A 933 24.03 27.51 0.85
CA GLU A 933 23.21 28.07 1.93
C GLU A 933 21.77 27.59 1.79
N PRO A 934 21.07 27.21 2.88
CA PRO A 934 19.64 26.90 2.78
C PRO A 934 18.86 28.15 2.38
N ALA A 935 18.00 28.02 1.39
CA ALA A 935 17.19 29.12 0.88
C ALA A 935 16.17 29.56 1.95
N PRO A 936 15.98 30.88 2.14
CA PRO A 936 14.88 31.38 2.97
C PRO A 936 13.52 31.01 2.33
N ALA A 937 12.46 30.97 3.15
CA ALA A 937 11.14 30.52 2.73
C ALA A 937 10.63 31.15 1.40
N PRO A 938 10.78 32.46 1.13
CA PRO A 938 10.32 33.06 -0.14
C PRO A 938 11.07 32.57 -1.38
N HIS A 939 12.25 31.98 -1.24
CA HIS A 939 13.09 31.52 -2.33
C HIS A 939 12.93 30.02 -2.66
N LEU A 940 12.25 29.28 -1.82
CA LEU A 940 12.15 27.81 -1.90
C LEU A 940 11.50 27.34 -3.22
N ALA A 941 10.42 27.99 -3.67
CA ALA A 941 9.73 27.59 -4.90
C ALA A 941 10.67 27.65 -6.12
N ARG A 942 11.48 28.72 -6.23
CA ARG A 942 12.44 28.84 -7.30
C ARG A 942 13.59 27.83 -7.18
N GLU A 943 14.09 27.64 -5.98
CA GLU A 943 15.13 26.64 -5.72
C GLU A 943 14.66 25.23 -6.15
N PHE A 944 13.47 24.82 -5.71
CA PHE A 944 12.92 23.50 -6.05
C PHE A 944 12.69 23.38 -7.56
N MET A 945 12.12 24.40 -8.20
CA MET A 945 11.93 24.41 -9.65
C MET A 945 13.24 24.19 -10.39
N LEU A 946 14.27 24.95 -10.07
CA LEU A 946 15.56 24.85 -10.77
C LEU A 946 16.26 23.51 -10.49
N LYS A 947 16.23 23.00 -9.25
CA LYS A 947 16.78 21.69 -8.92
C LYS A 947 16.09 20.58 -9.71
N MET A 948 14.75 20.62 -9.78
CA MET A 948 13.99 19.63 -10.55
C MET A 948 14.27 19.71 -12.05
N ARG A 949 14.33 20.91 -12.60
CA ARG A 949 14.64 21.10 -14.03
C ARG A 949 16.03 20.59 -14.39
N ARG A 950 17.05 20.89 -13.55
CA ARG A 950 18.42 20.37 -13.73
C ARG A 950 18.45 18.86 -13.71
N ARG A 951 17.75 18.25 -12.74
CA ARG A 951 17.69 16.79 -12.61
C ARG A 951 17.04 16.13 -13.83
N LYS A 952 15.99 16.74 -14.38
CA LYS A 952 15.30 16.25 -15.59
C LYS A 952 15.99 16.65 -16.90
N GLY A 953 17.12 17.34 -16.86
CA GLY A 953 17.81 17.81 -18.07
C GLY A 953 17.10 18.94 -18.81
N LEU A 954 16.13 19.60 -18.18
CA LEU A 954 15.35 20.68 -18.77
C LEU A 954 16.12 22.02 -18.70
N SER A 955 15.88 22.92 -19.68
CA SER A 955 16.41 24.27 -19.64
C SER A 955 15.96 25.03 -18.39
N GLU A 956 16.86 25.75 -17.72
CA GLU A 956 16.56 26.56 -16.54
C GLU A 956 15.65 27.77 -16.85
N ASP A 957 15.54 28.17 -18.09
CA ASP A 957 14.70 29.28 -18.51
C ASP A 957 13.31 28.82 -18.90
N VAL A 958 12.33 29.21 -18.07
CA VAL A 958 10.90 29.02 -18.34
C VAL A 958 10.36 30.35 -18.86
N SER A 959 9.98 30.39 -20.12
CA SER A 959 9.41 31.60 -20.72
C SER A 959 8.13 31.31 -21.49
N VAL A 960 7.16 32.19 -21.35
CA VAL A 960 5.89 32.14 -22.10
C VAL A 960 6.10 32.20 -23.61
N HIS A 961 7.18 32.86 -24.06
CA HIS A 961 7.49 33.05 -25.49
C HIS A 961 7.73 31.77 -26.28
N LYS A 962 8.05 30.68 -25.59
CA LYS A 962 8.22 29.37 -26.23
C LYS A 962 6.89 28.76 -26.67
N PHE A 963 5.81 29.21 -26.08
CA PHE A 963 4.49 28.59 -26.24
C PHE A 963 3.42 29.54 -26.80
N PHE A 964 3.60 30.84 -26.65
CA PHE A 964 2.63 31.85 -27.03
C PHE A 964 3.14 32.67 -28.23
N ASP A 965 2.36 32.74 -29.31
CA ASP A 965 2.74 33.32 -30.59
C ASP A 965 2.33 34.81 -30.75
N ASP A 966 2.07 35.54 -29.69
CA ASP A 966 1.67 36.92 -29.75
C ASP A 966 2.88 37.86 -30.02
N PRO A 967 2.95 38.52 -31.16
CA PRO A 967 4.06 39.43 -31.50
C PRO A 967 4.22 40.60 -30.53
N MET A 968 3.10 41.08 -29.97
CA MET A 968 3.06 42.23 -29.08
C MET A 968 3.64 41.90 -27.71
N LEU A 969 3.38 40.67 -27.22
CA LEU A 969 3.93 40.14 -25.96
C LEU A 969 5.44 39.82 -26.10
N LEU A 970 5.87 39.40 -27.27
CA LEU A 970 7.28 39.22 -27.62
C LEU A 970 8.04 40.55 -27.55
N GLU A 971 7.41 41.63 -27.98
CA GLU A 971 8.00 42.95 -27.96
C GLU A 971 8.05 43.56 -26.58
N LEU A 972 6.98 43.42 -25.78
CA LEU A 972 6.96 43.80 -24.37
C LEU A 972 8.03 43.08 -23.55
N SER A 973 8.23 41.81 -23.75
CA SER A 973 9.25 41.05 -23.02
C SER A 973 10.68 41.39 -23.45
N ARG A 974 10.89 41.82 -24.69
CA ARG A 974 12.18 42.37 -25.12
C ARG A 974 12.45 43.68 -24.39
N GLN A 975 11.45 44.56 -24.28
CA GLN A 975 11.57 45.82 -23.55
C GLN A 975 11.82 45.58 -22.04
N ASP A 976 11.15 44.59 -21.40
CA ASP A 976 11.41 44.21 -20.01
C ASP A 976 12.81 43.59 -19.81
N ALA A 977 13.31 42.83 -20.78
CA ALA A 977 14.67 42.28 -20.74
C ALA A 977 15.74 43.37 -20.92
N GLU A 978 15.47 44.38 -21.73
CA GLU A 978 16.34 45.58 -21.88
C GLU A 978 16.32 46.43 -20.60
N LEU A 979 15.15 46.61 -19.96
CA LEU A 979 15.02 47.28 -18.67
C LEU A 979 15.67 46.53 -17.50
N SER A 980 15.62 45.20 -17.47
CA SER A 980 16.29 44.39 -16.44
C SER A 980 17.81 44.30 -16.62
N GLY A 981 18.34 44.63 -17.80
CA GLY A 981 19.77 44.75 -18.07
C GLY A 981 20.41 46.04 -17.55
N TYR A 982 19.60 47.00 -17.11
CA TYR A 982 20.03 48.28 -16.54
C TYR A 982 19.98 48.33 -14.98
N PHE A 983 19.52 47.30 -14.34
CA PHE A 983 19.59 47.09 -12.92
C PHE A 983 20.39 45.81 -12.61
#